data_4d8b7a617ccdba4cf49d04a348c33213
#
_entry.id   4d8b7a617ccdba4cf49d04a348c33213
#
_cell.length_a   1.000
_cell.length_b   1.000
_cell.length_c   1.000
_cell.angle_alpha   90.00
_cell.angle_beta   90.00
_cell.angle_gamma   90.00
#
_symmetry.space_group_name_H-M   'P 1'
#
loop_
_entity.id
_entity.type
_entity.pdbx_description
1 polymer ?
#
loop_
_entity_poly.entity_id
_entity_poly.type
_entity_poly.pdbx_seq_one_letter_code
_entity_poly.pdbx_strand_id
1 'polypeptide(L)'
;MCAHDWRLAPAPPDLLRSPSSARSGVAAALFAPRSIYHPGVTQHHYPIIIIGGGHAGLEAAWAAANLLPCAADGAPTVALVTLDPAKIGVMSCNPAIGGLAKGQLVREIDAMGGLMGLIADATGIHFKMLNTSKGSAVHGPRCQNDKVEYARVAQRAIASRPEIEVVGGAVETIETERVGGGPGDGRRVTGVGVRTIEGELFVLVSDAVVLTTGTFMRGLMHTGDEKNEGGRKGEAPAGAISGALAGLGFELGRLKTGTPPRLKRSTIEWESLAVHGGDAEPAAFSDLSERGSGGGIPSLARGARLDGDADGVGGFGELLDRFPVMEQVECRQTYTSEAGHAAIRANLHRAPMFSGQIKSRGPRYCPSIEDKVVRFADRDAHGVFLEPESLSTDWVYCNGIASSLPADVQETVVRTMPGCERAHIYMHGYAVEYDTVMSHQIKATGETHLVVGLFLAGQINGTSGYEEAAAQGLIAGINAARLARCEQADFILRRDEAYIGVLMDDLVTKTPVEPYRMFTSRAEHRLLLRADNTADRLTPIAERLGLLEHTALGQLRLALHGARTAQIAAMQDAVSRTRVDGFPLADAARRDGFTVADLKSALAGVRADETVFKSVHADLRYAPYLKRQASEIKRQASMETRRIPGWIDFGAVEGLRNEAREALMRYRPETFGQAGRLEGVTPSDLTLLTIHARKAGRS
;
A
#
# COMPACT_ATOMS: atom_id res chain seq x y z
N MET A 1 14.85 24.18 -17.62
CA MET A 1 14.28 24.47 -18.94
C MET A 1 14.28 23.18 -19.75
N CYS A 2 13.34 22.28 -19.46
CA CYS A 2 13.11 21.06 -20.26
C CYS A 2 11.78 21.21 -20.99
N ALA A 3 11.79 22.01 -22.07
CA ALA A 3 10.69 22.11 -22.99
C ALA A 3 11.05 21.28 -24.23
N HIS A 4 10.54 20.04 -24.28
CA HIS A 4 10.41 19.30 -25.53
C HIS A 4 8.95 18.91 -25.72
N ASP A 5 8.40 19.48 -26.80
CA ASP A 5 7.06 19.34 -27.32
C ASP A 5 6.63 17.86 -27.49
N TRP A 6 5.79 17.37 -26.58
CA TRP A 6 5.05 16.14 -26.74
C TRP A 6 3.56 16.48 -26.99
N ARG A 7 3.25 16.93 -28.19
CA ARG A 7 1.86 16.99 -28.65
C ARG A 7 1.41 15.55 -28.94
N LEU A 8 0.61 15.00 -28.05
CA LEU A 8 -0.22 13.84 -28.40
C LEU A 8 -1.17 14.26 -29.52
N ALA A 9 -1.07 13.64 -30.68
CA ALA A 9 -2.05 13.80 -31.73
C ALA A 9 -3.43 13.37 -31.18
N PRO A 10 -4.52 14.10 -31.51
CA PRO A 10 -5.85 13.70 -31.11
C PRO A 10 -6.14 12.30 -31.65
N ALA A 11 -6.66 11.41 -30.83
CA ALA A 11 -7.03 10.05 -31.21
C ALA A 11 -8.05 10.12 -32.35
N PRO A 12 -7.91 9.34 -33.42
CA PRO A 12 -8.88 9.29 -34.50
C PRO A 12 -10.23 8.75 -33.97
N PRO A 13 -11.36 9.24 -34.45
CA PRO A 13 -12.70 8.97 -33.91
C PRO A 13 -13.22 7.53 -34.08
N ASP A 14 -12.47 6.61 -34.71
CA ASP A 14 -12.93 5.26 -35.02
C ASP A 14 -12.49 4.14 -34.08
N LEU A 15 -11.87 4.45 -32.91
CA LEU A 15 -11.39 3.45 -31.93
C LEU A 15 -12.49 2.84 -31.03
N LEU A 16 -13.77 3.09 -31.31
CA LEU A 16 -14.90 2.56 -30.53
C LEU A 16 -15.42 1.20 -31.02
N ARG A 17 -14.79 0.55 -32.00
CA ARG A 17 -15.26 -0.72 -32.56
C ARG A 17 -14.17 -1.80 -32.54
N SER A 18 -13.93 -2.41 -31.40
CA SER A 18 -13.55 -3.81 -31.07
C SER A 18 -12.74 -3.88 -29.79
N PRO A 19 -13.17 -4.72 -28.80
CA PRO A 19 -12.65 -4.56 -27.42
C PRO A 19 -11.30 -5.22 -27.11
N SER A 20 -10.67 -5.98 -27.98
CA SER A 20 -9.54 -6.84 -27.54
C SER A 20 -8.16 -6.55 -28.15
N SER A 21 -8.05 -5.89 -29.28
CA SER A 21 -6.74 -5.67 -29.92
C SER A 21 -6.24 -4.21 -29.87
N ALA A 22 -7.12 -3.22 -29.72
CA ALA A 22 -6.73 -1.82 -29.69
C ALA A 22 -6.17 -1.36 -28.32
N ARG A 23 -6.51 -2.08 -27.22
CA ARG A 23 -6.12 -1.68 -25.86
C ARG A 23 -4.69 -2.08 -25.47
N SER A 24 -4.14 -3.13 -26.05
CA SER A 24 -2.72 -3.49 -25.88
C SER A 24 -1.78 -2.52 -26.61
N GLY A 25 -2.24 -1.92 -27.69
CA GLY A 25 -1.47 -0.94 -28.45
C GLY A 25 -1.29 0.41 -27.76
N VAL A 26 -2.24 0.85 -26.94
CA VAL A 26 -2.13 2.14 -26.23
C VAL A 26 -1.12 2.07 -25.09
N ALA A 27 -1.08 0.97 -24.33
CA ALA A 27 -0.07 0.79 -23.27
C ALA A 27 1.34 0.66 -23.86
N ALA A 28 1.50 -0.04 -24.98
CA ALA A 28 2.78 -0.14 -25.71
C ALA A 28 3.23 1.22 -26.30
N ALA A 29 2.30 2.07 -26.69
CA ALA A 29 2.62 3.41 -27.22
C ALA A 29 3.01 4.42 -26.12
N LEU A 30 2.47 4.25 -24.89
CA LEU A 30 2.84 5.12 -23.75
C LEU A 30 4.29 4.90 -23.28
N PHE A 31 4.80 3.67 -23.43
CA PHE A 31 6.15 3.28 -23.02
C PHE A 31 6.99 2.82 -24.21
N ALA A 32 6.90 3.46 -25.36
CA ALA A 32 7.85 3.23 -26.44
C ALA A 32 9.25 3.51 -25.88
N PRO A 33 10.18 2.53 -25.88
CA PRO A 33 11.49 2.70 -25.28
C PRO A 33 12.20 3.88 -25.93
N ARG A 34 12.54 4.90 -25.13
CA ARG A 34 13.31 6.07 -25.59
C ARG A 34 14.75 5.72 -25.88
N SER A 35 15.24 4.61 -25.40
CA SER A 35 16.59 4.11 -25.68
C SER A 35 16.50 2.61 -25.93
N ILE A 36 16.79 2.22 -27.15
CA ILE A 36 17.17 0.84 -27.46
C ILE A 36 18.60 0.70 -26.95
N TYR A 37 18.83 -0.19 -25.99
CA TYR A 37 20.18 -0.60 -25.60
C TYR A 37 20.95 -1.04 -26.85
N HIS A 38 22.06 -0.35 -27.16
CA HIS A 38 22.99 -0.78 -28.15
C HIS A 38 24.18 -1.45 -27.45
N PRO A 39 24.48 -2.74 -27.74
CA PRO A 39 25.69 -3.39 -27.23
C PRO A 39 26.94 -2.60 -27.65
N GLY A 40 27.65 -2.06 -26.65
CA GLY A 40 28.87 -1.27 -26.87
C GLY A 40 28.87 0.17 -26.39
N VAL A 41 27.75 0.67 -25.82
CA VAL A 41 27.63 2.04 -25.29
C VAL A 41 27.41 1.99 -23.77
N THR A 42 28.28 2.73 -23.08
CA THR A 42 28.28 3.21 -21.68
C THR A 42 27.16 2.65 -20.76
N GLN A 43 27.58 2.06 -19.65
CA GLN A 43 26.71 1.68 -18.53
C GLN A 43 25.77 2.86 -18.17
N HIS A 44 24.46 2.67 -18.31
CA HIS A 44 23.50 3.66 -17.87
C HIS A 44 23.46 3.68 -16.34
N HIS A 45 23.78 4.82 -15.76
CA HIS A 45 23.71 5.04 -14.33
C HIS A 45 22.40 5.74 -13.97
N TYR A 46 21.60 5.11 -13.12
CA TYR A 46 20.44 5.73 -12.49
C TYR A 46 20.69 5.85 -10.99
N PRO A 47 20.54 7.02 -10.37
CA PRO A 47 20.62 7.15 -8.92
C PRO A 47 19.80 6.09 -8.17
N ILE A 48 18.61 5.75 -8.70
CA ILE A 48 17.75 4.72 -8.13
C ILE A 48 17.22 3.77 -9.20
N ILE A 49 17.24 2.46 -8.90
CA ILE A 49 16.55 1.43 -9.67
C ILE A 49 15.45 0.83 -8.81
N ILE A 50 14.22 0.76 -9.35
CA ILE A 50 13.07 0.14 -8.73
C ILE A 50 12.64 -1.07 -9.55
N ILE A 51 12.52 -2.23 -8.90
CA ILE A 51 12.24 -3.50 -9.57
C ILE A 51 10.81 -3.93 -9.24
N GLY A 52 9.94 -3.91 -10.25
CA GLY A 52 8.54 -4.31 -10.16
C GLY A 52 7.56 -3.14 -10.30
N GLY A 53 6.62 -3.22 -11.27
CA GLY A 53 5.61 -2.21 -11.57
C GLY A 53 4.30 -2.35 -10.77
N GLY A 54 4.32 -3.04 -9.60
CA GLY A 54 3.18 -3.14 -8.70
C GLY A 54 3.01 -1.92 -7.79
N HIS A 55 2.07 -1.97 -6.84
CA HIS A 55 1.74 -0.82 -5.97
C HIS A 55 2.94 -0.32 -5.15
N ALA A 56 3.82 -1.21 -4.68
CA ALA A 56 5.04 -0.80 -3.98
C ALA A 56 6.01 -0.08 -4.92
N GLY A 57 6.21 -0.60 -6.14
CA GLY A 57 7.11 0.02 -7.11
C GLY A 57 6.59 1.35 -7.62
N LEU A 58 5.27 1.48 -7.83
CA LEU A 58 4.64 2.74 -8.20
C LEU A 58 4.89 3.85 -7.17
N GLU A 59 4.61 3.55 -5.89
CA GLU A 59 4.82 4.53 -4.81
C GLU A 59 6.29 4.83 -4.58
N ALA A 60 7.17 3.83 -4.70
CA ALA A 60 8.61 4.05 -4.58
C ALA A 60 9.13 4.95 -5.71
N ALA A 61 8.72 4.69 -6.96
CA ALA A 61 9.13 5.49 -8.11
C ALA A 61 8.62 6.94 -8.01
N TRP A 62 7.35 7.09 -7.62
CA TRP A 62 6.73 8.40 -7.47
C TRP A 62 7.37 9.22 -6.34
N ALA A 63 7.60 8.61 -5.17
CA ALA A 63 8.25 9.28 -4.03
C ALA A 63 9.71 9.65 -4.35
N ALA A 64 10.44 8.76 -5.02
CA ALA A 64 11.81 9.04 -5.45
C ALA A 64 11.85 10.20 -6.46
N ALA A 65 10.97 10.20 -7.46
CA ALA A 65 10.87 11.27 -8.44
C ALA A 65 10.44 12.62 -7.83
N ASN A 66 9.65 12.61 -6.75
CA ASN A 66 9.30 13.83 -6.03
C ASN A 66 10.52 14.47 -5.32
N LEU A 67 11.54 13.66 -4.98
CA LEU A 67 12.76 14.12 -4.29
C LEU A 67 13.94 14.33 -5.22
N LEU A 68 13.99 13.63 -6.36
CA LEU A 68 15.10 13.67 -7.31
C LEU A 68 14.62 14.22 -8.65
N PRO A 69 14.90 15.48 -8.96
CA PRO A 69 14.66 16.02 -10.30
C PRO A 69 15.49 15.30 -11.34
N CYS A 70 15.18 15.49 -12.63
CA CYS A 70 16.04 15.04 -13.71
C CYS A 70 17.48 15.52 -13.49
N ALA A 71 18.45 14.75 -13.97
CA ALA A 71 19.86 15.16 -13.97
C ALA A 71 20.05 16.47 -14.77
N ALA A 72 21.20 17.12 -14.60
CA ALA A 72 21.47 18.43 -15.21
C ALA A 72 21.40 18.40 -16.75
N ASP A 73 21.62 17.27 -17.38
CA ASP A 73 21.46 17.02 -18.82
C ASP A 73 20.04 16.63 -19.24
N GLY A 74 19.08 16.59 -18.29
CA GLY A 74 17.70 16.18 -18.51
C GLY A 74 17.47 14.68 -18.44
N ALA A 75 18.48 13.87 -18.10
CA ALA A 75 18.34 12.42 -17.99
C ALA A 75 17.45 12.03 -16.80
N PRO A 76 16.69 10.92 -16.90
CA PRO A 76 15.90 10.38 -15.80
C PRO A 76 16.79 9.92 -14.65
N THR A 77 16.31 10.10 -13.42
CA THR A 77 17.03 9.73 -12.18
C THR A 77 16.54 8.44 -11.57
N VAL A 78 15.40 7.93 -12.02
CA VAL A 78 14.76 6.71 -11.54
C VAL A 78 14.51 5.75 -12.70
N ALA A 79 15.01 4.52 -12.62
CA ALA A 79 14.64 3.45 -13.53
C ALA A 79 13.58 2.55 -12.86
N LEU A 80 12.41 2.40 -13.48
CA LEU A 80 11.37 1.43 -13.07
C LEU A 80 11.49 0.19 -13.96
N VAL A 81 12.13 -0.86 -13.48
CA VAL A 81 12.33 -2.11 -14.21
C VAL A 81 11.15 -3.05 -13.95
N THR A 82 10.48 -3.50 -15.00
CA THR A 82 9.33 -4.41 -14.90
C THR A 82 9.35 -5.45 -16.02
N LEU A 83 8.81 -6.66 -15.73
CA LEU A 83 8.71 -7.75 -16.71
C LEU A 83 7.93 -7.33 -17.97
N ASP A 84 6.83 -6.60 -17.77
CA ASP A 84 5.96 -6.11 -18.83
C ASP A 84 5.45 -4.70 -18.45
N PRO A 85 5.89 -3.65 -19.15
CA PRO A 85 5.41 -2.28 -18.92
C PRO A 85 3.89 -2.11 -19.01
N ALA A 86 3.22 -2.91 -19.87
CA ALA A 86 1.76 -2.89 -19.99
C ALA A 86 1.03 -3.45 -18.75
N LYS A 87 1.74 -4.03 -17.81
CA LYS A 87 1.21 -4.59 -16.56
C LYS A 87 1.45 -3.71 -15.33
N ILE A 88 2.03 -2.54 -15.50
CA ILE A 88 2.19 -1.56 -14.41
C ILE A 88 0.81 -1.23 -13.82
N GLY A 89 0.67 -1.27 -12.51
CA GLY A 89 -0.55 -0.95 -11.77
C GLY A 89 -1.68 -1.98 -11.87
N VAL A 90 -1.47 -3.13 -12.52
CA VAL A 90 -2.52 -4.16 -12.65
C VAL A 90 -2.83 -4.81 -11.30
N MET A 91 -4.11 -4.77 -10.93
CA MET A 91 -4.63 -5.36 -9.70
C MET A 91 -4.85 -6.87 -9.87
N SER A 92 -4.06 -7.69 -9.18
CA SER A 92 -4.06 -9.16 -9.32
C SER A 92 -5.24 -9.83 -8.63
N CYS A 93 -5.73 -9.24 -7.54
CA CYS A 93 -6.80 -9.77 -6.69
C CYS A 93 -8.06 -8.89 -6.81
N ASN A 94 -8.79 -8.69 -5.72
CA ASN A 94 -9.92 -7.77 -5.68
C ASN A 94 -9.47 -6.37 -6.08
N PRO A 95 -10.08 -5.72 -7.08
CA PRO A 95 -9.77 -4.34 -7.43
C PRO A 95 -10.40 -3.35 -6.43
N ALA A 96 -10.17 -3.59 -5.14
CA ALA A 96 -10.64 -2.76 -4.04
C ALA A 96 -9.47 -2.17 -3.26
N ILE A 97 -9.51 -0.87 -3.04
CA ILE A 97 -8.56 -0.11 -2.23
C ILE A 97 -9.24 0.33 -0.94
N GLY A 98 -8.51 0.29 0.17
CA GLY A 98 -8.97 0.73 1.47
C GLY A 98 -9.68 -0.35 2.29
N GLY A 99 -10.51 0.10 3.23
CA GLY A 99 -11.13 -0.74 4.25
C GLY A 99 -10.55 -0.48 5.64
N LEU A 100 -10.85 -1.37 6.60
CA LEU A 100 -10.45 -1.18 8.00
C LEU A 100 -8.93 -1.13 8.15
N ALA A 101 -8.40 -0.05 8.72
CA ALA A 101 -7.00 0.35 8.81
C ALA A 101 -6.31 0.61 7.46
N LYS A 102 -6.76 -0.02 6.39
CA LYS A 102 -6.19 0.13 5.05
C LYS A 102 -6.57 1.48 4.43
N GLY A 103 -7.82 1.93 4.63
CA GLY A 103 -8.23 3.27 4.23
C GLY A 103 -7.40 4.37 4.91
N GLN A 104 -7.00 4.15 6.16
CA GLN A 104 -6.07 5.04 6.85
C GLN A 104 -4.69 5.04 6.18
N LEU A 105 -4.13 3.85 5.82
CA LEU A 105 -2.88 3.77 5.07
C LEU A 105 -2.93 4.56 3.75
N VAL A 106 -4.02 4.42 2.98
CA VAL A 106 -4.19 5.15 1.70
C VAL A 106 -4.20 6.65 1.93
N ARG A 107 -4.94 7.12 2.94
CA ARG A 107 -4.96 8.54 3.30
C ARG A 107 -3.57 9.04 3.74
N GLU A 108 -2.80 8.20 4.45
CA GLU A 108 -1.44 8.52 4.87
C GLU A 108 -0.46 8.58 3.69
N ILE A 109 -0.56 7.64 2.75
CA ILE A 109 0.20 7.67 1.49
C ILE A 109 -0.14 8.95 0.71
N ASP A 110 -1.42 9.30 0.61
CA ASP A 110 -1.88 10.51 -0.07
C ASP A 110 -1.33 11.79 0.57
N ALA A 111 -1.42 11.92 1.90
CA ALA A 111 -0.92 13.09 2.62
C ALA A 111 0.60 13.28 2.49
N MET A 112 1.33 12.17 2.26
CA MET A 112 2.77 12.18 1.96
C MET A 112 3.09 12.41 0.48
N GLY A 113 2.08 12.74 -0.34
CA GLY A 113 2.28 13.01 -1.77
C GLY A 113 2.26 11.79 -2.69
N GLY A 114 1.78 10.64 -2.21
CA GLY A 114 1.71 9.40 -2.98
C GLY A 114 0.55 9.34 -3.99
N LEU A 115 0.50 8.26 -4.76
CA LEU A 115 -0.39 8.07 -5.91
C LEU A 115 -1.67 7.30 -5.61
N MET A 116 -1.62 6.30 -4.71
CA MET A 116 -2.69 5.31 -4.57
C MET A 116 -4.06 5.94 -4.31
N GLY A 117 -4.12 6.97 -3.46
CA GLY A 117 -5.36 7.70 -3.16
C GLY A 117 -5.96 8.36 -4.41
N LEU A 118 -5.14 9.05 -5.19
CA LEU A 118 -5.55 9.72 -6.43
C LEU A 118 -6.03 8.72 -7.49
N ILE A 119 -5.30 7.61 -7.70
CA ILE A 119 -5.70 6.60 -8.68
C ILE A 119 -7.00 5.94 -8.24
N ALA A 120 -7.15 5.62 -6.94
CA ALA A 120 -8.37 5.02 -6.41
C ALA A 120 -9.58 5.96 -6.57
N ASP A 121 -9.43 7.24 -6.31
CA ASP A 121 -10.50 8.22 -6.47
C ASP A 121 -10.87 8.44 -7.95
N ALA A 122 -9.87 8.45 -8.84
CA ALA A 122 -10.08 8.62 -10.28
C ALA A 122 -10.78 7.44 -10.95
N THR A 123 -10.69 6.25 -10.37
CA THR A 123 -11.17 5.00 -10.99
C THR A 123 -12.19 4.25 -10.16
N GLY A 124 -12.67 4.88 -9.09
CA GLY A 124 -13.63 4.29 -8.17
C GLY A 124 -15.04 4.18 -8.75
N ILE A 125 -15.59 2.97 -8.73
CA ILE A 125 -16.94 2.64 -9.20
C ILE A 125 -17.92 2.31 -8.07
N HIS A 126 -17.44 2.21 -6.81
CA HIS A 126 -18.28 2.00 -5.63
C HIS A 126 -17.51 2.42 -4.39
N PHE A 127 -17.99 3.43 -3.69
CA PHE A 127 -17.38 3.94 -2.44
C PHE A 127 -18.22 3.56 -1.23
N LYS A 128 -17.56 3.15 -0.14
CA LYS A 128 -18.22 2.76 1.11
C LYS A 128 -17.37 3.10 2.32
N MET A 129 -17.92 3.88 3.25
CA MET A 129 -17.31 4.06 4.57
C MET A 129 -17.65 2.87 5.47
N LEU A 130 -16.63 2.18 5.95
CA LEU A 130 -16.78 1.04 6.85
C LEU A 130 -16.71 1.47 8.31
N ASN A 131 -17.35 0.69 9.20
CA ASN A 131 -17.39 0.91 10.65
C ASN A 131 -18.05 2.22 11.10
N THR A 132 -18.97 2.77 10.35
CA THR A 132 -19.67 4.02 10.70
C THR A 132 -20.39 3.95 12.05
N SER A 133 -20.84 2.76 12.48
CA SER A 133 -21.48 2.52 13.79
C SER A 133 -20.48 2.50 14.98
N LYS A 134 -19.15 2.51 14.74
CA LYS A 134 -18.12 2.34 15.79
C LYS A 134 -17.38 3.64 16.15
N GLY A 135 -17.72 4.73 15.54
CA GLY A 135 -17.09 6.03 15.75
C GLY A 135 -15.90 6.29 14.82
N SER A 136 -15.57 7.59 14.64
CA SER A 136 -14.62 8.08 13.63
C SER A 136 -13.20 7.52 13.77
N ALA A 137 -12.77 7.12 14.95
CA ALA A 137 -11.44 6.54 15.18
C ALA A 137 -11.14 5.27 14.36
N VAL A 138 -12.17 4.58 13.92
CA VAL A 138 -12.06 3.32 13.17
C VAL A 138 -12.85 3.34 11.86
N HIS A 139 -13.32 4.51 11.42
CA HIS A 139 -13.88 4.67 10.09
C HIS A 139 -12.81 4.32 9.05
N GLY A 140 -13.15 3.46 8.10
CA GLY A 140 -12.24 3.01 7.05
C GLY A 140 -12.87 3.24 5.68
N PRO A 141 -12.43 4.25 4.92
CA PRO A 141 -12.89 4.42 3.55
C PRO A 141 -12.45 3.22 2.70
N ARG A 142 -13.36 2.75 1.85
CA ARG A 142 -13.14 1.65 0.90
C ARG A 142 -13.71 2.04 -0.45
N CYS A 143 -12.97 1.73 -1.49
CA CYS A 143 -13.38 1.91 -2.88
C CYS A 143 -13.20 0.61 -3.66
N GLN A 144 -14.24 0.21 -4.43
CA GLN A 144 -14.10 -0.74 -5.52
C GLN A 144 -13.72 0.05 -6.76
N ASN A 145 -12.64 -0.34 -7.43
CA ASN A 145 -12.12 0.36 -8.59
C ASN A 145 -12.44 -0.38 -9.89
N ASP A 146 -12.54 0.36 -10.98
CA ASP A 146 -12.44 -0.23 -12.31
C ASP A 146 -11.00 -0.70 -12.52
N LYS A 147 -10.81 -2.01 -12.58
CA LYS A 147 -9.50 -2.66 -12.69
C LYS A 147 -8.71 -2.26 -13.93
N VAL A 148 -9.41 -2.03 -15.05
CA VAL A 148 -8.80 -1.66 -16.32
C VAL A 148 -8.34 -0.20 -16.27
N GLU A 149 -9.22 0.68 -15.79
CA GLU A 149 -8.92 2.10 -15.68
C GLU A 149 -7.85 2.38 -14.63
N TYR A 150 -7.83 1.63 -13.50
CA TYR A 150 -6.80 1.76 -12.47
C TYR A 150 -5.39 1.57 -13.05
N ALA A 151 -5.18 0.49 -13.80
CA ALA A 151 -3.89 0.26 -14.45
C ALA A 151 -3.55 1.36 -15.46
N ARG A 152 -4.55 1.80 -16.27
CA ARG A 152 -4.37 2.86 -17.27
C ARG A 152 -4.01 4.21 -16.64
N VAL A 153 -4.66 4.58 -15.54
CA VAL A 153 -4.36 5.83 -14.82
C VAL A 153 -2.98 5.74 -14.18
N ALA A 154 -2.62 4.60 -13.56
CA ALA A 154 -1.30 4.37 -12.98
C ALA A 154 -0.18 4.51 -14.04
N GLN A 155 -0.36 3.90 -15.21
CA GLN A 155 0.59 3.99 -16.33
C GLN A 155 0.74 5.43 -16.82
N ARG A 156 -0.38 6.17 -16.98
CA ARG A 156 -0.31 7.59 -17.36
C ARG A 156 0.40 8.45 -16.33
N ALA A 157 0.14 8.22 -15.05
CA ALA A 157 0.81 8.94 -13.98
C ALA A 157 2.34 8.74 -14.03
N ILE A 158 2.79 7.51 -14.20
CA ILE A 158 4.24 7.22 -14.35
C ILE A 158 4.80 7.84 -15.63
N ALA A 159 4.09 7.70 -16.76
CA ALA A 159 4.55 8.25 -18.03
C ALA A 159 4.62 9.79 -18.07
N SER A 160 3.88 10.47 -17.19
CA SER A 160 3.93 11.94 -17.07
C SER A 160 5.18 12.47 -16.36
N ARG A 161 6.01 11.59 -15.77
CA ARG A 161 7.18 11.98 -14.96
C ARG A 161 8.45 11.78 -15.77
N PRO A 162 9.11 12.88 -16.21
CA PRO A 162 10.38 12.79 -16.97
C PRO A 162 11.52 12.22 -16.13
N GLU A 163 11.43 12.25 -14.81
CA GLU A 163 12.39 11.67 -13.89
C GLU A 163 12.38 10.14 -13.89
N ILE A 164 11.30 9.51 -14.40
CA ILE A 164 11.12 8.05 -14.37
C ILE A 164 11.26 7.48 -15.77
N GLU A 165 12.21 6.59 -15.97
CA GLU A 165 12.31 5.75 -17.17
C GLU A 165 11.80 4.35 -16.87
N VAL A 166 10.90 3.85 -17.73
CA VAL A 166 10.36 2.49 -17.62
C VAL A 166 11.20 1.55 -18.49
N VAL A 167 11.81 0.55 -17.84
CA VAL A 167 12.67 -0.45 -18.50
C VAL A 167 11.96 -1.80 -18.48
N GLY A 168 11.71 -2.38 -19.67
CA GLY A 168 11.16 -3.73 -19.82
C GLY A 168 12.22 -4.79 -19.68
N GLY A 169 12.03 -5.76 -18.76
CA GLY A 169 12.97 -6.87 -18.60
C GLY A 169 12.87 -7.57 -17.26
N ALA A 170 13.53 -8.72 -17.17
CA ALA A 170 13.63 -9.53 -15.95
C ALA A 170 14.95 -9.24 -15.24
N VAL A 171 14.89 -8.79 -13.98
CA VAL A 171 16.09 -8.68 -13.15
C VAL A 171 16.54 -10.08 -12.73
N GLU A 172 17.76 -10.45 -13.03
CA GLU A 172 18.33 -11.77 -12.72
C GLU A 172 19.40 -11.70 -11.63
N THR A 173 20.19 -10.61 -11.57
CA THR A 173 21.28 -10.45 -10.60
C THR A 173 21.18 -9.12 -9.85
N ILE A 174 21.72 -9.10 -8.64
CA ILE A 174 21.96 -7.89 -7.85
C ILE A 174 23.47 -7.73 -7.74
N GLU A 175 23.98 -6.70 -8.37
CA GLU A 175 25.42 -6.40 -8.37
C GLU A 175 25.80 -5.71 -7.07
N THR A 176 26.89 -6.16 -6.45
CA THR A 176 27.34 -5.62 -5.17
C THR A 176 28.88 -5.55 -5.10
N GLU A 177 29.39 -4.55 -4.40
CA GLU A 177 30.79 -4.46 -4.02
C GLU A 177 30.98 -4.67 -2.51
N ARG A 178 32.17 -5.05 -2.07
CA ARG A 178 32.53 -5.11 -0.66
C ARG A 178 32.92 -3.72 -0.16
N VAL A 179 32.40 -3.35 1.01
CA VAL A 179 32.70 -2.08 1.68
C VAL A 179 33.47 -2.38 2.96
N GLY A 180 34.75 -2.00 3.04
CA GLY A 180 35.58 -2.23 4.23
C GLY A 180 36.62 -3.34 4.03
N GLY A 181 37.61 -3.45 4.89
CA GLY A 181 38.76 -4.36 4.84
C GLY A 181 38.89 -5.26 6.07
N GLY A 182 37.79 -5.63 6.74
CA GLY A 182 37.82 -6.41 7.98
C GLY A 182 36.85 -7.59 8.05
N PRO A 183 37.00 -8.50 9.01
CA PRO A 183 36.08 -9.60 9.23
C PRO A 183 34.72 -9.05 9.67
N GLY A 184 33.74 -9.11 8.78
CA GLY A 184 32.40 -8.52 8.94
C GLY A 184 32.07 -7.50 7.84
N ASP A 185 32.84 -7.50 6.74
CA ASP A 185 32.69 -6.60 5.61
C ASP A 185 31.25 -6.53 5.09
N GLY A 186 30.67 -5.31 5.17
CA GLY A 186 29.39 -5.01 4.54
C GLY A 186 29.46 -5.12 3.02
N ARG A 187 28.31 -5.30 2.38
CA ARG A 187 28.14 -5.15 0.93
C ARG A 187 27.36 -3.88 0.65
N ARG A 188 27.65 -3.27 -0.50
CA ARG A 188 26.86 -2.17 -1.06
C ARG A 188 26.34 -2.60 -2.42
N VAL A 189 25.09 -2.26 -2.75
CA VAL A 189 24.56 -2.45 -4.08
C VAL A 189 25.26 -1.49 -5.07
N THR A 190 25.53 -1.98 -6.28
CA THR A 190 26.12 -1.18 -7.36
C THR A 190 25.29 -1.22 -8.65
N GLY A 191 24.23 -2.04 -8.67
CA GLY A 191 23.36 -2.15 -9.83
C GLY A 191 22.61 -3.47 -9.89
N VAL A 192 22.06 -3.76 -11.07
CA VAL A 192 21.32 -5.00 -11.36
C VAL A 192 21.58 -5.49 -12.78
N GLY A 193 21.61 -6.81 -12.97
CA GLY A 193 21.62 -7.42 -14.30
C GLY A 193 20.18 -7.66 -14.76
N VAL A 194 19.85 -7.14 -15.94
CA VAL A 194 18.52 -7.20 -16.54
C VAL A 194 18.59 -7.99 -17.84
N ARG A 195 17.69 -8.96 -18.00
CA ARG A 195 17.48 -9.69 -19.25
C ARG A 195 16.28 -9.13 -19.99
N THR A 196 16.48 -8.72 -21.24
CA THR A 196 15.40 -8.26 -22.10
C THR A 196 14.49 -9.42 -22.55
N ILE A 197 13.35 -9.09 -23.16
CA ILE A 197 12.45 -10.09 -23.73
C ILE A 197 13.10 -10.84 -24.91
N GLU A 198 14.06 -10.21 -25.59
CA GLU A 198 14.86 -10.80 -26.68
C GLU A 198 15.96 -11.72 -26.16
N GLY A 199 16.19 -11.75 -24.82
CA GLY A 199 17.18 -12.62 -24.16
C GLY A 199 18.55 -11.96 -23.97
N GLU A 200 18.74 -10.69 -24.31
CA GLU A 200 19.96 -9.94 -24.09
C GLU A 200 20.13 -9.60 -22.60
N LEU A 201 21.33 -9.75 -22.07
CA LEU A 201 21.66 -9.38 -20.70
C LEU A 201 22.50 -8.10 -20.68
N PHE A 202 22.08 -7.13 -19.87
CA PHE A 202 22.81 -5.88 -19.64
C PHE A 202 22.77 -5.49 -18.16
N VAL A 203 23.68 -4.61 -17.75
CA VAL A 203 23.77 -4.13 -16.36
C VAL A 203 23.36 -2.68 -16.29
N LEU A 204 22.44 -2.38 -15.37
CA LEU A 204 22.12 -1.04 -14.93
C LEU A 204 22.87 -0.75 -13.63
N VAL A 205 23.60 0.37 -13.59
CA VAL A 205 24.38 0.82 -12.44
C VAL A 205 23.51 1.74 -11.57
N SER A 206 23.64 1.63 -10.25
CA SER A 206 22.81 2.43 -9.33
C SER A 206 23.42 2.56 -7.94
N ASP A 207 23.13 3.68 -7.26
CA ASP A 207 23.48 3.90 -5.85
C ASP A 207 22.48 3.23 -4.88
N ALA A 208 21.23 3.06 -5.32
CA ALA A 208 20.18 2.43 -4.53
C ALA A 208 19.25 1.58 -5.39
N VAL A 209 18.85 0.41 -4.87
CA VAL A 209 17.91 -0.52 -5.51
C VAL A 209 16.75 -0.80 -4.58
N VAL A 210 15.51 -0.65 -5.08
CA VAL A 210 14.28 -1.00 -4.36
C VAL A 210 13.64 -2.22 -5.00
N LEU A 211 13.57 -3.34 -4.29
CA LEU A 211 13.03 -4.60 -4.79
C LEU A 211 11.58 -4.76 -4.35
N THR A 212 10.64 -4.88 -5.32
CA THR A 212 9.18 -4.93 -5.10
C THR A 212 8.50 -6.04 -5.90
N THR A 213 9.04 -7.23 -5.85
CA THR A 213 8.72 -8.39 -6.71
C THR A 213 7.33 -9.00 -6.54
N GLY A 214 6.56 -8.60 -5.53
CA GLY A 214 5.21 -9.10 -5.32
C GLY A 214 5.18 -10.62 -5.10
N THR A 215 4.31 -11.34 -5.85
CA THR A 215 4.14 -12.80 -5.81
C THR A 215 4.99 -13.53 -6.85
N PHE A 216 5.91 -12.85 -7.56
CA PHE A 216 6.61 -13.43 -8.70
C PHE A 216 7.87 -14.22 -8.34
N MET A 217 8.46 -14.01 -7.13
CA MET A 217 9.63 -14.75 -6.70
C MET A 217 9.29 -16.24 -6.51
N ARG A 218 9.75 -17.09 -7.43
CA ARG A 218 9.41 -18.53 -7.49
C ARG A 218 7.92 -18.76 -7.31
N GLY A 219 7.10 -17.92 -7.94
CA GLY A 219 5.64 -17.99 -7.88
C GLY A 219 5.14 -19.33 -8.42
N LEU A 220 4.27 -20.02 -7.66
CA LEU A 220 3.65 -21.29 -8.04
C LEU A 220 2.16 -21.24 -7.72
N MET A 221 1.33 -21.32 -8.75
CA MET A 221 -0.12 -21.33 -8.63
C MET A 221 -0.67 -22.75 -8.51
N HIS A 222 -1.67 -22.93 -7.64
CA HIS A 222 -2.32 -24.21 -7.36
C HIS A 222 -3.84 -24.11 -7.57
N THR A 223 -4.40 -25.03 -8.35
CA THR A 223 -5.84 -25.25 -8.49
C THR A 223 -6.10 -26.75 -8.43
N GLY A 224 -6.50 -27.26 -7.27
CA GLY A 224 -6.51 -28.71 -7.02
C GLY A 224 -5.12 -29.31 -7.22
N ASP A 225 -5.02 -30.33 -8.05
CA ASP A 225 -3.75 -31.00 -8.36
C ASP A 225 -2.91 -30.28 -9.42
N GLU A 226 -3.50 -29.28 -10.11
CA GLU A 226 -2.81 -28.51 -11.14
C GLU A 226 -1.85 -27.51 -10.51
N LYS A 227 -0.61 -27.49 -11.04
CA LYS A 227 0.44 -26.55 -10.67
C LYS A 227 0.94 -25.80 -11.89
N ASN A 228 0.89 -24.49 -11.82
CA ASN A 228 1.38 -23.62 -12.89
C ASN A 228 2.39 -22.64 -12.33
N GLU A 229 3.57 -22.56 -12.93
CA GLU A 229 4.56 -21.55 -12.57
C GLU A 229 4.06 -20.16 -12.96
N GLY A 230 4.25 -19.18 -12.06
CA GLY A 230 3.86 -17.79 -12.27
C GLY A 230 3.42 -17.10 -11.00
N GLY A 231 3.61 -15.80 -10.96
CA GLY A 231 3.14 -14.95 -9.85
C GLY A 231 1.68 -14.52 -10.00
N ARG A 232 1.16 -14.55 -11.23
CA ARG A 232 -0.20 -14.25 -11.63
C ARG A 232 -0.57 -15.08 -12.87
N LYS A 233 -1.85 -15.40 -13.05
CA LYS A 233 -2.31 -16.22 -14.19
C LYS A 233 -1.89 -15.59 -15.52
N GLY A 234 -1.15 -16.35 -16.33
CA GLY A 234 -0.66 -15.95 -17.65
C GLY A 234 0.65 -15.15 -17.63
N GLU A 235 1.34 -15.05 -16.49
CA GLU A 235 2.62 -14.34 -16.36
C GLU A 235 3.69 -15.23 -15.74
N ALA A 236 4.89 -15.20 -16.34
CA ALA A 236 6.03 -16.01 -15.90
C ALA A 236 6.54 -15.61 -14.51
N PRO A 237 7.15 -16.54 -13.74
CA PRO A 237 7.77 -16.23 -12.46
C PRO A 237 9.12 -15.52 -12.64
N ALA A 238 9.53 -14.71 -11.66
CA ALA A 238 10.87 -14.14 -11.53
C ALA A 238 11.73 -15.04 -10.62
N GLY A 239 12.15 -16.20 -11.13
CA GLY A 239 12.86 -17.22 -10.34
C GLY A 239 14.30 -16.86 -10.00
N ALA A 240 15.01 -16.17 -10.89
CA ALA A 240 16.45 -15.88 -10.76
C ALA A 240 16.75 -14.99 -9.53
N ILE A 241 15.90 -14.03 -9.23
CA ILE A 241 16.10 -13.09 -8.11
C ILE A 241 16.10 -13.78 -6.73
N SER A 242 15.35 -14.90 -6.56
CA SER A 242 15.42 -15.70 -5.34
C SER A 242 16.80 -16.32 -5.14
N GLY A 243 17.41 -16.81 -6.23
CA GLY A 243 18.78 -17.32 -6.22
C GLY A 243 19.81 -16.25 -5.90
N ALA A 244 19.66 -15.05 -6.50
CA ALA A 244 20.53 -13.91 -6.24
C ALA A 244 20.50 -13.48 -4.76
N LEU A 245 19.31 -13.36 -4.16
CA LEU A 245 19.14 -13.02 -2.75
C LEU A 245 19.74 -14.11 -1.84
N ALA A 246 19.47 -15.40 -2.11
CA ALA A 246 20.07 -16.50 -1.35
C ALA A 246 21.61 -16.50 -1.46
N GLY A 247 22.15 -16.20 -2.63
CA GLY A 247 23.61 -16.07 -2.87
C GLY A 247 24.24 -14.90 -2.10
N LEU A 248 23.46 -13.85 -1.80
CA LEU A 248 23.89 -12.73 -0.95
C LEU A 248 23.77 -13.06 0.56
N GLY A 249 23.18 -14.20 0.93
CA GLY A 249 23.04 -14.66 2.32
C GLY A 249 21.69 -14.33 2.96
N PHE A 250 20.68 -13.91 2.19
CA PHE A 250 19.35 -13.68 2.73
C PHE A 250 18.64 -14.99 3.09
N GLU A 251 18.03 -15.02 4.27
CA GLU A 251 17.10 -16.06 4.69
C GLU A 251 15.77 -15.85 3.98
N LEU A 252 15.38 -16.83 3.14
CA LEU A 252 14.12 -16.80 2.42
C LEU A 252 13.07 -17.65 3.16
N GLY A 253 11.86 -17.13 3.21
CA GLY A 253 10.66 -17.83 3.65
C GLY A 253 9.74 -18.08 2.47
N ARG A 254 8.63 -18.80 2.73
CA ARG A 254 7.61 -19.05 1.74
C ARG A 254 6.22 -18.75 2.30
N LEU A 255 5.46 -17.91 1.60
CA LEU A 255 4.10 -17.55 1.98
C LEU A 255 3.12 -17.92 0.87
N LYS A 256 1.83 -17.94 1.25
CA LYS A 256 0.72 -18.26 0.35
C LYS A 256 -0.35 -17.19 0.43
N THR A 257 -0.85 -16.79 -0.74
CA THR A 257 -2.10 -16.03 -0.86
C THR A 257 -3.06 -16.76 -1.78
N GLY A 258 -4.28 -16.25 -1.96
CA GLY A 258 -5.28 -16.89 -2.82
C GLY A 258 -6.27 -15.89 -3.36
N THR A 259 -6.98 -16.29 -4.41
CA THR A 259 -7.98 -15.48 -5.08
C THR A 259 -9.24 -16.32 -5.33
N PRO A 260 -10.45 -15.74 -5.30
CA PRO A 260 -11.69 -16.43 -5.63
C PRO A 260 -11.89 -16.56 -7.15
N PRO A 261 -12.88 -17.35 -7.57
CA PRO A 261 -13.31 -17.41 -8.95
C PRO A 261 -13.87 -16.05 -9.42
N ARG A 262 -13.81 -15.82 -10.74
CA ARG A 262 -14.47 -14.70 -11.45
C ARG A 262 -15.63 -15.25 -12.24
N LEU A 263 -16.78 -14.62 -12.10
CA LEU A 263 -17.99 -15.01 -12.81
C LEU A 263 -18.32 -14.01 -13.93
N LYS A 264 -19.10 -14.46 -14.91
CA LYS A 264 -19.73 -13.57 -15.87
C LYS A 264 -21.02 -13.00 -15.29
N ARG A 265 -21.12 -11.67 -15.15
CA ARG A 265 -22.29 -10.98 -14.60
C ARG A 265 -23.58 -11.33 -15.33
N SER A 266 -23.53 -11.38 -16.66
CA SER A 266 -24.68 -11.71 -17.52
C SER A 266 -25.27 -13.11 -17.29
N THR A 267 -24.58 -13.98 -16.56
CA THR A 267 -25.03 -15.33 -16.21
C THR A 267 -25.52 -15.47 -14.77
N ILE A 268 -25.53 -14.38 -14.01
CA ILE A 268 -26.00 -14.29 -12.61
C ILE A 268 -27.39 -13.68 -12.60
N GLU A 269 -28.29 -14.18 -11.76
CA GLU A 269 -29.60 -13.58 -11.52
C GLU A 269 -29.48 -12.32 -10.65
N TRP A 270 -28.77 -11.31 -11.21
CA TRP A 270 -28.27 -10.13 -10.51
C TRP A 270 -29.37 -9.37 -9.74
N GLU A 271 -30.56 -9.22 -10.37
CA GLU A 271 -31.66 -8.43 -9.80
C GLU A 271 -32.40 -9.16 -8.65
N SER A 272 -32.23 -10.49 -8.54
CA SER A 272 -32.80 -11.28 -7.44
C SER A 272 -31.99 -11.17 -6.13
N LEU A 273 -30.75 -10.68 -6.22
CA LEU A 273 -29.82 -10.63 -5.10
C LEU A 273 -29.92 -9.34 -4.30
N ALA A 274 -29.62 -9.45 -3.00
CA ALA A 274 -29.63 -8.30 -2.09
C ALA A 274 -28.62 -7.25 -2.56
N VAL A 275 -29.07 -5.99 -2.62
CA VAL A 275 -28.25 -4.84 -3.00
C VAL A 275 -27.25 -4.53 -1.91
N HIS A 276 -25.99 -4.40 -2.27
CA HIS A 276 -24.94 -3.81 -1.45
C HIS A 276 -24.50 -2.50 -2.09
N GLY A 277 -25.21 -1.41 -1.78
CA GLY A 277 -25.00 -0.10 -2.35
C GLY A 277 -23.81 0.64 -1.75
N GLY A 278 -23.24 1.55 -2.53
CA GLY A 278 -22.26 2.55 -2.08
C GLY A 278 -22.88 3.60 -1.15
N ASP A 279 -22.07 4.52 -0.68
CA ASP A 279 -22.52 5.68 0.09
C ASP A 279 -23.14 6.71 -0.86
N ALA A 280 -24.24 7.35 -0.44
CA ALA A 280 -24.89 8.40 -1.24
C ALA A 280 -23.95 9.62 -1.45
N GLU A 281 -23.13 9.90 -0.44
CA GLU A 281 -22.05 10.91 -0.51
C GLU A 281 -20.70 10.19 -0.36
N PRO A 282 -20.06 9.83 -1.48
CA PRO A 282 -18.76 9.16 -1.45
C PRO A 282 -17.69 9.99 -0.75
N ALA A 283 -16.90 9.34 0.12
CA ALA A 283 -15.74 9.96 0.74
C ALA A 283 -14.48 9.63 -0.08
N ALA A 284 -13.75 10.65 -0.49
CA ALA A 284 -12.50 10.51 -1.22
C ALA A 284 -11.35 10.03 -0.32
N PHE A 285 -10.32 9.41 -0.93
CA PHE A 285 -9.05 9.14 -0.26
C PHE A 285 -8.12 10.36 -0.29
N SER A 286 -8.15 11.14 -1.36
CA SER A 286 -7.29 12.31 -1.50
C SER A 286 -8.01 13.59 -1.12
N ASP A 287 -7.34 14.47 -0.40
CA ASP A 287 -7.82 15.83 -0.14
C ASP A 287 -7.93 16.65 -1.44
N LEU A 288 -7.19 16.26 -2.49
CA LEU A 288 -7.28 16.87 -3.82
C LEU A 288 -8.60 16.54 -4.54
N SER A 289 -9.20 15.39 -4.22
CA SER A 289 -10.49 14.94 -4.75
C SER A 289 -11.67 15.43 -3.90
N GLU A 290 -11.42 15.70 -2.62
CA GLU A 290 -12.44 16.05 -1.64
C GLU A 290 -12.93 17.48 -1.88
N ARG A 291 -14.21 17.62 -2.22
CA ARG A 291 -14.83 18.93 -2.44
C ARG A 291 -15.72 19.27 -1.27
N GLY A 292 -15.44 20.37 -0.63
CA GLY A 292 -16.38 20.98 0.31
C GLY A 292 -17.70 21.30 -0.39
N SER A 293 -18.81 21.08 0.31
CA SER A 293 -20.19 21.41 -0.13
C SER A 293 -20.44 22.91 -0.46
N GLY A 294 -19.39 23.73 -0.54
CA GLY A 294 -19.49 25.19 -0.68
C GLY A 294 -18.56 25.83 -1.69
N GLY A 295 -17.80 25.11 -2.45
CA GLY A 295 -16.97 25.81 -3.43
C GLY A 295 -15.72 25.02 -3.77
N GLY A 296 -15.58 24.76 -5.03
CA GLY A 296 -14.44 24.09 -5.60
C GLY A 296 -13.11 24.56 -5.03
N ILE A 297 -12.05 23.83 -5.39
CA ILE A 297 -10.64 24.19 -5.22
C ILE A 297 -10.54 25.72 -5.12
N PRO A 298 -9.93 26.30 -4.07
CA PRO A 298 -9.77 27.75 -3.97
C PRO A 298 -9.37 28.35 -5.31
N SER A 299 -9.83 29.55 -5.64
CA SER A 299 -9.54 30.22 -6.93
C SER A 299 -8.05 30.24 -7.30
N LEU A 300 -7.17 30.08 -6.31
CA LEU A 300 -5.74 29.79 -6.45
C LEU A 300 -5.45 28.51 -7.23
N ALA A 301 -6.23 27.47 -7.05
CA ALA A 301 -6.05 26.21 -7.79
C ALA A 301 -6.67 26.25 -9.19
N ARG A 302 -7.67 27.12 -9.43
CA ARG A 302 -8.17 27.40 -10.80
C ARG A 302 -7.23 28.34 -11.57
N GLY A 303 -6.50 29.20 -10.87
CA GLY A 303 -5.48 30.09 -11.47
C GLY A 303 -4.14 29.40 -11.66
N ALA A 304 -3.87 28.32 -10.92
CA ALA A 304 -2.74 27.42 -11.12
C ALA A 304 -3.03 26.32 -12.16
N ARG A 305 -3.94 26.56 -13.12
CA ARG A 305 -3.77 26.01 -14.46
C ARG A 305 -2.44 26.58 -14.92
N LEU A 306 -1.40 25.81 -14.66
CA LEU A 306 -0.05 26.12 -15.12
C LEU A 306 -0.16 26.37 -16.61
N ASP A 307 0.09 27.59 -17.02
CA ASP A 307 0.08 28.02 -18.41
C ASP A 307 0.88 27.01 -19.23
N GLY A 308 0.21 26.24 -20.06
CA GLY A 308 0.81 25.45 -21.12
C GLY A 308 0.62 23.94 -21.10
N ASP A 309 0.13 23.31 -20.01
CA ASP A 309 0.02 21.84 -20.01
C ASP A 309 -1.31 21.39 -19.38
N ALA A 310 -2.22 20.91 -20.23
CA ALA A 310 -3.41 20.17 -19.79
C ALA A 310 -3.02 18.89 -19.01
N ASP A 311 -1.75 18.50 -19.03
CA ASP A 311 -1.18 17.26 -18.47
C ASP A 311 -0.24 17.46 -17.26
N GLY A 312 0.06 18.68 -16.82
CA GLY A 312 0.98 18.94 -15.69
C GLY A 312 0.51 18.39 -14.32
N VAL A 313 -0.68 17.79 -14.28
CA VAL A 313 -1.26 17.12 -13.10
C VAL A 313 -1.24 15.58 -13.22
N GLY A 314 -0.38 15.00 -14.06
CA GLY A 314 -0.18 13.56 -14.11
C GLY A 314 -1.39 12.73 -14.59
N GLY A 315 -2.27 13.33 -15.41
CA GLY A 315 -3.50 12.66 -15.88
C GLY A 315 -4.67 12.70 -14.89
N PHE A 316 -4.59 13.49 -13.81
CA PHE A 316 -5.65 13.64 -12.80
C PHE A 316 -6.54 14.87 -13.00
N GLY A 317 -6.47 15.56 -14.15
CA GLY A 317 -7.24 16.78 -14.41
C GLY A 317 -8.74 16.61 -14.20
N GLU A 318 -9.34 15.52 -14.71
CA GLU A 318 -10.76 15.24 -14.51
C GLU A 318 -11.12 15.02 -13.04
N LEU A 319 -10.27 14.34 -12.26
CA LEU A 319 -10.46 14.14 -10.83
C LEU A 319 -10.44 15.46 -10.06
N LEU A 320 -9.55 16.37 -10.43
CA LEU A 320 -9.50 17.71 -9.84
C LEU A 320 -10.72 18.56 -10.22
N ASP A 321 -11.45 18.20 -11.29
CA ASP A 321 -12.67 18.89 -11.70
C ASP A 321 -13.95 18.29 -11.12
N ARG A 322 -14.01 17.00 -10.89
CA ARG A 322 -15.18 16.31 -10.29
C ARG A 322 -14.81 15.05 -9.52
N PHE A 323 -15.57 14.76 -8.48
CA PHE A 323 -15.51 13.51 -7.73
C PHE A 323 -16.93 13.07 -7.35
N PRO A 324 -17.32 11.80 -7.50
CA PRO A 324 -16.55 10.73 -8.20
C PRO A 324 -16.46 10.95 -9.71
N VAL A 325 -15.40 10.43 -10.35
CA VAL A 325 -15.17 10.55 -11.80
C VAL A 325 -15.98 9.52 -12.57
N MET A 326 -15.93 8.25 -12.09
CA MET A 326 -16.56 7.11 -12.77
C MET A 326 -18.04 6.97 -12.39
N GLU A 327 -18.81 6.32 -13.26
CA GLU A 327 -20.16 5.87 -12.96
C GLU A 327 -20.14 4.93 -11.76
N GLN A 328 -21.07 5.14 -10.79
CA GLN A 328 -21.16 4.34 -9.58
C GLN A 328 -22.08 3.13 -9.81
N VAL A 329 -21.64 1.96 -9.36
CA VAL A 329 -22.37 0.70 -9.51
C VAL A 329 -22.71 0.11 -8.14
N GLU A 330 -23.70 -0.77 -8.15
CA GLU A 330 -24.06 -1.56 -6.99
C GLU A 330 -23.35 -2.92 -7.01
N CYS A 331 -22.87 -3.36 -5.86
CA CYS A 331 -22.50 -4.74 -5.61
C CYS A 331 -23.73 -5.54 -5.16
N ARG A 332 -23.63 -6.85 -5.21
CA ARG A 332 -24.70 -7.75 -4.73
C ARG A 332 -24.14 -8.66 -3.63
N GLN A 333 -25.04 -9.16 -2.80
CA GLN A 333 -24.71 -10.10 -1.76
C GLN A 333 -25.45 -11.42 -1.96
N THR A 334 -24.73 -12.52 -1.84
CA THR A 334 -25.26 -13.89 -1.77
C THR A 334 -24.55 -14.64 -0.64
N TYR A 335 -24.77 -15.95 -0.56
CA TYR A 335 -24.22 -16.81 0.50
C TYR A 335 -23.81 -18.17 -0.09
N THR A 336 -22.82 -18.80 0.53
CA THR A 336 -22.61 -20.23 0.31
C THR A 336 -23.76 -21.03 0.89
N SER A 337 -23.97 -22.23 0.38
CA SER A 337 -25.06 -23.13 0.85
C SER A 337 -24.49 -24.34 1.58
N GLU A 338 -25.35 -25.05 2.32
CA GLU A 338 -25.01 -26.34 2.95
C GLU A 338 -24.57 -27.38 1.92
N ALA A 339 -25.21 -27.43 0.74
CA ALA A 339 -24.82 -28.31 -0.36
C ALA A 339 -23.40 -27.96 -0.87
N GLY A 340 -23.09 -26.68 -0.98
CA GLY A 340 -21.74 -26.21 -1.32
C GLY A 340 -20.71 -26.59 -0.25
N HIS A 341 -21.05 -26.46 1.04
CA HIS A 341 -20.20 -26.88 2.15
C HIS A 341 -19.99 -28.41 2.17
N ALA A 342 -21.02 -29.20 1.86
CA ALA A 342 -20.90 -30.65 1.72
C ALA A 342 -19.96 -31.03 0.58
N ALA A 343 -20.06 -30.38 -0.57
CA ALA A 343 -19.14 -30.57 -1.70
C ALA A 343 -17.69 -30.23 -1.33
N ILE A 344 -17.47 -29.13 -0.59
CA ILE A 344 -16.14 -28.76 -0.08
C ILE A 344 -15.60 -29.86 0.84
N ARG A 345 -16.37 -30.26 1.87
CA ARG A 345 -15.96 -31.30 2.84
C ARG A 345 -15.60 -32.61 2.17
N ALA A 346 -16.38 -33.06 1.18
CA ALA A 346 -16.11 -34.27 0.42
C ALA A 346 -14.81 -34.22 -0.39
N ASN A 347 -14.33 -33.04 -0.75
CA ASN A 347 -13.18 -32.80 -1.62
C ASN A 347 -11.97 -32.17 -0.92
N LEU A 348 -11.95 -32.10 0.42
CA LEU A 348 -10.81 -31.51 1.15
C LEU A 348 -9.49 -32.21 0.84
N HIS A 349 -9.50 -33.53 0.60
CA HIS A 349 -8.31 -34.30 0.22
C HIS A 349 -7.69 -33.88 -1.12
N ARG A 350 -8.46 -33.19 -1.98
CA ARG A 350 -8.02 -32.63 -3.27
C ARG A 350 -7.59 -31.17 -3.14
N ALA A 351 -7.78 -30.53 -1.98
CA ALA A 351 -7.39 -29.15 -1.75
C ALA A 351 -5.89 -29.06 -1.40
N PRO A 352 -5.07 -28.26 -2.09
CA PRO A 352 -3.61 -28.18 -1.90
C PRO A 352 -3.17 -27.90 -0.45
N MET A 353 -3.98 -27.12 0.30
CA MET A 353 -3.74 -26.82 1.72
C MET A 353 -3.92 -28.04 2.63
N PHE A 354 -4.84 -28.97 2.28
CA PHE A 354 -5.20 -30.12 3.10
C PHE A 354 -4.51 -31.40 2.64
N SER A 355 -4.11 -31.48 1.37
CA SER A 355 -3.33 -32.60 0.81
C SER A 355 -1.82 -32.51 1.12
N GLY A 356 -1.36 -31.44 1.78
CA GLY A 356 0.06 -31.24 2.11
C GLY A 356 0.92 -30.75 0.93
N GLN A 357 0.32 -30.39 -0.21
CA GLN A 357 1.04 -29.81 -1.34
C GLN A 357 1.56 -28.42 -0.99
N ILE A 358 0.75 -27.60 -0.27
CA ILE A 358 1.11 -26.30 0.26
C ILE A 358 1.47 -26.46 1.73
N LYS A 359 2.73 -26.16 2.08
CA LYS A 359 3.23 -26.22 3.47
C LYS A 359 3.18 -24.87 4.18
N SER A 360 3.14 -23.78 3.41
CA SER A 360 3.07 -22.42 3.94
C SER A 360 1.68 -22.10 4.53
N ARG A 361 1.65 -21.31 5.61
CA ARG A 361 0.37 -20.87 6.21
C ARG A 361 -0.29 -19.82 5.33
N GLY A 362 -1.59 -19.97 5.11
CA GLY A 362 -2.41 -18.95 4.46
C GLY A 362 -2.76 -17.79 5.39
N PRO A 363 -3.18 -16.64 4.84
CA PRO A 363 -3.50 -15.46 5.63
C PRO A 363 -4.73 -15.71 6.52
N ARG A 364 -4.62 -15.44 7.81
CA ARG A 364 -5.69 -15.59 8.81
C ARG A 364 -6.96 -14.82 8.47
N TYR A 365 -6.82 -13.67 7.83
CA TYR A 365 -7.90 -12.72 7.57
C TYR A 365 -8.40 -12.71 6.11
N CYS A 366 -7.90 -13.60 5.28
CA CYS A 366 -8.46 -13.95 3.98
C CYS A 366 -8.37 -15.48 3.83
N PRO A 367 -9.02 -16.23 4.76
CA PRO A 367 -9.00 -17.69 4.68
C PRO A 367 -9.72 -18.11 3.40
N SER A 368 -9.26 -19.21 2.83
CA SER A 368 -9.99 -19.85 1.74
C SER A 368 -11.36 -20.33 2.22
N ILE A 369 -12.28 -20.59 1.30
CA ILE A 369 -13.60 -21.08 1.68
C ILE A 369 -13.51 -22.45 2.34
N GLU A 370 -12.58 -23.30 1.91
CA GLU A 370 -12.32 -24.60 2.53
C GLU A 370 -11.85 -24.45 3.98
N ASP A 371 -11.00 -23.47 4.30
CA ASP A 371 -10.60 -23.12 5.67
C ASP A 371 -11.79 -22.65 6.52
N LYS A 372 -12.69 -21.84 5.94
CA LYS A 372 -13.88 -21.34 6.66
C LYS A 372 -14.83 -22.48 7.01
N VAL A 373 -15.11 -23.36 6.05
CA VAL A 373 -16.01 -24.50 6.24
C VAL A 373 -15.48 -25.49 7.28
N VAL A 374 -14.16 -25.62 7.41
CA VAL A 374 -13.56 -26.47 8.45
C VAL A 374 -13.53 -25.78 9.81
N ARG A 375 -13.11 -24.51 9.87
CA ARG A 375 -12.96 -23.78 11.14
C ARG A 375 -14.29 -23.36 11.78
N PHE A 376 -15.31 -23.13 10.96
CA PHE A 376 -16.64 -22.69 11.38
C PHE A 376 -17.69 -23.71 10.91
N ALA A 377 -17.45 -24.97 11.28
CA ALA A 377 -18.28 -26.10 10.85
C ALA A 377 -19.74 -26.03 11.32
N ASP A 378 -20.01 -25.23 12.35
CA ASP A 378 -21.32 -24.91 12.90
C ASP A 378 -22.12 -23.87 12.09
N ARG A 379 -21.50 -23.27 11.05
CA ARG A 379 -22.16 -22.30 10.17
C ARG A 379 -22.62 -22.95 8.88
N ASP A 380 -23.88 -22.79 8.58
CA ASP A 380 -24.52 -23.33 7.37
C ASP A 380 -24.23 -22.50 6.12
N ALA A 381 -23.80 -21.23 6.30
CA ALA A 381 -23.53 -20.31 5.20
C ALA A 381 -22.45 -19.28 5.54
N HIS A 382 -21.74 -18.82 4.53
CA HIS A 382 -20.80 -17.71 4.57
C HIS A 382 -21.21 -16.65 3.54
N GLY A 383 -21.16 -15.37 3.94
CA GLY A 383 -21.48 -14.26 3.05
C GLY A 383 -20.49 -14.15 1.89
N VAL A 384 -21.03 -13.89 0.71
CA VAL A 384 -20.29 -13.66 -0.53
C VAL A 384 -20.73 -12.33 -1.13
N PHE A 385 -19.77 -11.45 -1.41
CA PHE A 385 -20.05 -10.21 -2.14
C PHE A 385 -19.65 -10.39 -3.60
N LEU A 386 -20.58 -10.08 -4.49
CA LEU A 386 -20.39 -10.08 -5.93
C LEU A 386 -20.07 -8.65 -6.35
N GLU A 387 -18.81 -8.42 -6.67
CA GLU A 387 -18.25 -7.08 -6.91
C GLU A 387 -17.82 -6.96 -8.38
N PRO A 388 -18.40 -6.04 -9.19
CA PRO A 388 -17.94 -5.79 -10.56
C PRO A 388 -16.46 -5.41 -10.57
N GLU A 389 -15.67 -6.00 -11.48
CA GLU A 389 -14.25 -5.70 -11.61
C GLU A 389 -13.96 -4.51 -12.53
N SER A 390 -14.89 -4.15 -13.42
CA SER A 390 -14.75 -3.04 -14.38
C SER A 390 -16.10 -2.71 -15.00
N LEU A 391 -16.28 -1.47 -15.45
CA LEU A 391 -17.43 -1.06 -16.27
C LEU A 391 -17.34 -1.57 -17.72
N SER A 392 -16.13 -1.89 -18.15
CA SER A 392 -15.86 -2.32 -19.53
C SER A 392 -15.80 -3.84 -19.73
N THR A 393 -15.98 -4.62 -18.66
CA THR A 393 -15.96 -6.09 -18.72
C THR A 393 -17.15 -6.69 -17.98
N ASP A 394 -17.53 -7.89 -18.38
CA ASP A 394 -18.62 -8.66 -17.74
C ASP A 394 -18.14 -9.51 -16.55
N TRP A 395 -17.06 -9.06 -15.85
CA TRP A 395 -16.43 -9.85 -14.80
C TRP A 395 -16.85 -9.39 -13.43
N VAL A 396 -17.13 -10.36 -12.58
CA VAL A 396 -17.50 -10.19 -11.17
C VAL A 396 -16.54 -10.95 -10.28
N TYR A 397 -16.00 -10.26 -9.30
CA TYR A 397 -15.17 -10.83 -8.24
C TYR A 397 -16.05 -11.39 -7.14
N CYS A 398 -15.83 -12.66 -6.74
CA CYS A 398 -16.59 -13.32 -5.68
C CYS A 398 -15.90 -13.16 -4.33
N ASN A 399 -16.02 -11.99 -3.72
CA ASN A 399 -15.36 -11.71 -2.45
C ASN A 399 -15.95 -12.58 -1.33
N GLY A 400 -15.09 -13.37 -0.68
CA GLY A 400 -15.47 -14.23 0.44
C GLY A 400 -15.29 -15.72 0.18
N ILE A 401 -15.09 -16.15 -1.09
CA ILE A 401 -14.88 -17.56 -1.47
C ILE A 401 -13.56 -17.80 -2.21
N ALA A 402 -12.47 -17.14 -1.74
CA ALA A 402 -11.13 -17.52 -2.23
C ALA A 402 -10.95 -19.02 -2.07
N SER A 403 -10.44 -19.70 -3.09
CA SER A 403 -10.34 -21.17 -3.11
C SER A 403 -9.15 -21.64 -3.93
N SER A 404 -8.61 -22.79 -3.55
CA SER A 404 -7.66 -23.55 -4.34
C SER A 404 -8.17 -24.95 -4.70
N LEU A 405 -9.43 -25.22 -4.46
CA LEU A 405 -10.09 -26.47 -4.85
C LEU A 405 -10.03 -26.69 -6.38
N PRO A 406 -10.13 -27.94 -6.85
CA PRO A 406 -10.23 -28.22 -8.26
C PRO A 406 -11.40 -27.50 -8.96
N ALA A 407 -11.28 -27.25 -10.26
CA ALA A 407 -12.25 -26.50 -11.05
C ALA A 407 -13.68 -27.04 -10.95
N ASP A 408 -13.85 -28.36 -11.02
CA ASP A 408 -15.15 -29.05 -10.91
C ASP A 408 -15.84 -28.80 -9.54
N VAL A 409 -15.06 -28.75 -8.47
CA VAL A 409 -15.57 -28.47 -7.13
C VAL A 409 -15.95 -26.99 -7.01
N GLN A 410 -15.15 -26.09 -7.55
CA GLN A 410 -15.46 -24.65 -7.55
C GLN A 410 -16.76 -24.37 -8.33
N GLU A 411 -16.97 -25.01 -9.50
CA GLU A 411 -18.22 -24.92 -10.25
C GLU A 411 -19.41 -25.39 -9.44
N THR A 412 -19.28 -26.54 -8.77
CA THR A 412 -20.33 -27.08 -7.90
C THR A 412 -20.67 -26.10 -6.78
N VAL A 413 -19.68 -25.57 -6.08
CA VAL A 413 -19.88 -24.60 -4.99
C VAL A 413 -20.58 -23.34 -5.49
N VAL A 414 -20.12 -22.75 -6.60
CA VAL A 414 -20.70 -21.54 -7.18
C VAL A 414 -22.16 -21.75 -7.57
N ARG A 415 -22.46 -22.87 -8.24
CA ARG A 415 -23.82 -23.17 -8.71
C ARG A 415 -24.81 -23.53 -7.60
N THR A 416 -24.33 -23.72 -6.37
CA THR A 416 -25.19 -23.90 -5.19
C THR A 416 -25.47 -22.61 -4.44
N MET A 417 -24.87 -21.48 -4.85
CA MET A 417 -25.13 -20.17 -4.25
C MET A 417 -26.40 -19.55 -4.86
N PRO A 418 -27.31 -19.00 -4.05
CA PRO A 418 -28.51 -18.32 -4.55
C PRO A 418 -28.18 -17.27 -5.62
N GLY A 419 -28.89 -17.31 -6.75
CA GLY A 419 -28.71 -16.41 -7.90
C GLY A 419 -27.50 -16.71 -8.79
N CYS A 420 -26.74 -17.76 -8.45
CA CYS A 420 -25.57 -18.19 -9.22
C CYS A 420 -25.72 -19.59 -9.84
N GLU A 421 -26.91 -20.15 -9.85
CA GLU A 421 -27.20 -21.51 -10.30
C GLU A 421 -26.77 -21.77 -11.75
N ARG A 422 -26.81 -20.71 -12.57
CA ARG A 422 -26.41 -20.73 -13.98
C ARG A 422 -25.14 -19.94 -14.25
N ALA A 423 -24.44 -19.52 -13.17
CA ALA A 423 -23.26 -18.70 -13.31
C ALA A 423 -22.13 -19.41 -14.07
N HIS A 424 -21.54 -18.71 -15.00
CA HIS A 424 -20.36 -19.17 -15.74
C HIS A 424 -19.10 -18.63 -15.07
N ILE A 425 -18.21 -19.55 -14.68
CA ILE A 425 -16.91 -19.18 -14.15
C ILE A 425 -15.98 -18.84 -15.32
N TYR A 426 -15.61 -17.57 -15.42
CA TYR A 426 -14.64 -17.11 -16.40
C TYR A 426 -13.21 -17.52 -16.03
N MET A 427 -12.87 -17.44 -14.75
CA MET A 427 -11.56 -17.82 -14.20
C MET A 427 -11.76 -18.48 -12.84
N HIS A 428 -11.24 -19.68 -12.67
CA HIS A 428 -11.25 -20.37 -11.38
C HIS A 428 -10.34 -19.67 -10.36
N GLY A 429 -10.68 -19.77 -9.10
CA GLY A 429 -9.84 -19.37 -7.99
C GLY A 429 -8.58 -20.23 -7.92
N TYR A 430 -7.52 -19.67 -7.40
CA TYR A 430 -6.26 -20.37 -7.20
C TYR A 430 -5.52 -19.83 -5.97
N ALA A 431 -4.66 -20.66 -5.39
CA ALA A 431 -3.66 -20.20 -4.45
C ALA A 431 -2.34 -19.92 -5.18
N VAL A 432 -1.56 -18.99 -4.70
CA VAL A 432 -0.19 -18.77 -5.16
C VAL A 432 0.76 -18.81 -3.98
N GLU A 433 1.79 -19.65 -4.06
CA GLU A 433 2.95 -19.65 -3.18
C GLU A 433 4.09 -18.85 -3.81
N TYR A 434 4.82 -18.12 -3.00
CA TYR A 434 5.93 -17.28 -3.47
C TYR A 434 6.99 -17.12 -2.37
N ASP A 435 8.22 -16.84 -2.76
CA ASP A 435 9.30 -16.60 -1.81
C ASP A 435 9.21 -15.18 -1.22
N THR A 436 9.62 -15.07 0.04
CA THR A 436 9.73 -13.81 0.77
C THR A 436 11.07 -13.74 1.47
N VAL A 437 11.58 -12.56 1.73
CA VAL A 437 12.70 -12.35 2.63
C VAL A 437 12.15 -12.28 4.06
N MET A 438 12.80 -12.98 4.99
CA MET A 438 12.39 -12.93 6.40
C MET A 438 12.59 -11.52 6.94
N SER A 439 11.51 -10.91 7.43
CA SER A 439 11.44 -9.45 7.67
C SER A 439 12.37 -8.92 8.78
N HIS A 440 12.93 -9.78 9.64
CA HIS A 440 13.96 -9.38 10.58
C HIS A 440 15.31 -8.96 9.92
N GLN A 441 15.43 -9.14 8.60
CA GLN A 441 16.62 -8.76 7.84
C GLN A 441 16.54 -7.37 7.24
N ILE A 442 15.44 -6.64 7.47
CA ILE A 442 15.26 -5.26 7.06
C ILE A 442 15.19 -4.29 8.24
N LYS A 443 15.54 -3.05 8.01
CA LYS A 443 15.36 -1.91 8.91
C LYS A 443 13.95 -1.31 8.72
N ALA A 444 13.51 -0.47 9.65
CA ALA A 444 12.25 0.27 9.52
C ALA A 444 12.21 1.24 8.33
N THR A 445 13.35 1.55 7.72
CA THR A 445 13.50 2.32 6.48
C THR A 445 13.23 1.50 5.21
N GLY A 446 13.05 0.18 5.35
CA GLY A 446 12.99 -0.77 4.24
C GLY A 446 14.37 -1.23 3.73
N GLU A 447 15.46 -0.59 4.16
CA GLU A 447 16.83 -1.01 3.80
C GLU A 447 17.18 -2.34 4.46
N THR A 448 17.99 -3.17 3.77
CA THR A 448 18.44 -4.44 4.31
C THR A 448 19.61 -4.26 5.28
N HIS A 449 19.78 -5.19 6.24
CA HIS A 449 20.96 -5.22 7.11
C HIS A 449 22.22 -5.76 6.42
N LEU A 450 22.07 -6.58 5.38
CA LEU A 450 23.17 -7.29 4.71
C LEU A 450 23.80 -6.48 3.59
N VAL A 451 23.01 -5.66 2.89
CA VAL A 451 23.47 -4.92 1.70
C VAL A 451 23.01 -3.48 1.82
N VAL A 452 23.97 -2.56 1.95
CA VAL A 452 23.70 -1.12 1.98
C VAL A 452 23.17 -0.67 0.61
N GLY A 453 22.14 0.16 0.61
CA GLY A 453 21.50 0.65 -0.61
C GLY A 453 20.50 -0.32 -1.24
N LEU A 454 20.32 -1.53 -0.69
CA LEU A 454 19.26 -2.45 -1.11
C LEU A 454 18.05 -2.32 -0.19
N PHE A 455 16.92 -1.90 -0.75
CA PHE A 455 15.63 -1.74 -0.05
C PHE A 455 14.63 -2.78 -0.53
N LEU A 456 13.77 -3.25 0.37
CA LEU A 456 12.71 -4.19 0.07
C LEU A 456 11.35 -3.58 0.44
N ALA A 457 10.34 -3.74 -0.44
CA ALA A 457 8.99 -3.24 -0.16
C ALA A 457 7.89 -4.16 -0.71
N GLY A 458 6.79 -4.26 0.03
CA GLY A 458 5.61 -5.02 -0.35
C GLY A 458 5.64 -6.49 0.08
N GLN A 459 5.12 -7.36 -0.76
CA GLN A 459 4.92 -8.77 -0.41
C GLN A 459 6.21 -9.54 -0.15
N ILE A 460 7.33 -9.10 -0.70
CA ILE A 460 8.67 -9.67 -0.42
C ILE A 460 9.00 -9.62 1.07
N ASN A 461 8.47 -8.65 1.82
CA ASN A 461 8.62 -8.51 3.27
C ASN A 461 7.54 -9.23 4.08
N GLY A 462 6.76 -10.12 3.45
CA GLY A 462 5.75 -10.91 4.14
C GLY A 462 4.40 -10.21 4.36
N THR A 463 4.09 -9.13 3.67
CA THR A 463 2.75 -8.50 3.70
C THR A 463 1.84 -9.08 2.61
N SER A 464 0.53 -8.87 2.73
CA SER A 464 -0.44 -9.21 1.69
C SER A 464 -1.53 -8.14 1.60
N GLY A 465 -1.34 -7.15 0.75
CA GLY A 465 -2.31 -6.09 0.48
C GLY A 465 -1.68 -4.99 -0.34
N TYR A 466 -2.48 -4.35 -1.16
CA TYR A 466 -2.04 -3.26 -2.03
C TYR A 466 -1.57 -2.06 -1.23
N GLU A 467 -2.29 -1.73 -0.16
CA GLU A 467 -2.06 -0.58 0.70
C GLU A 467 -0.80 -0.75 1.55
N GLU A 468 -0.58 -1.97 2.08
CA GLU A 468 0.65 -2.30 2.80
C GLU A 468 1.87 -2.28 1.87
N ALA A 469 1.70 -2.70 0.61
CA ALA A 469 2.77 -2.65 -0.39
C ALA A 469 3.10 -1.21 -0.77
N ALA A 470 2.08 -0.39 -1.03
CA ALA A 470 2.23 1.03 -1.35
C ALA A 470 2.91 1.82 -0.21
N ALA A 471 2.48 1.59 1.04
CA ALA A 471 3.07 2.23 2.21
C ALA A 471 4.56 1.91 2.37
N GLN A 472 4.95 0.65 2.18
CA GLN A 472 6.36 0.23 2.20
C GLN A 472 7.15 0.85 1.03
N GLY A 473 6.53 0.87 -0.18
CA GLY A 473 7.12 1.49 -1.36
C GLY A 473 7.43 2.96 -1.14
N LEU A 474 6.49 3.71 -0.57
CA LEU A 474 6.68 5.12 -0.22
C LEU A 474 7.90 5.31 0.71
N ILE A 475 7.98 4.54 1.80
CA ILE A 475 9.10 4.64 2.76
C ILE A 475 10.44 4.25 2.09
N ALA A 476 10.46 3.16 1.34
CA ALA A 476 11.67 2.71 0.64
C ALA A 476 12.12 3.73 -0.42
N GLY A 477 11.18 4.28 -1.20
CA GLY A 477 11.47 5.30 -2.22
C GLY A 477 12.04 6.59 -1.63
N ILE A 478 11.48 7.07 -0.51
CA ILE A 478 12.01 8.24 0.21
C ILE A 478 13.44 7.98 0.69
N ASN A 479 13.71 6.84 1.32
CA ASN A 479 15.03 6.53 1.86
C ASN A 479 16.07 6.25 0.77
N ALA A 480 15.65 5.59 -0.33
CA ALA A 480 16.50 5.40 -1.49
C ALA A 480 16.90 6.75 -2.13
N ALA A 481 15.94 7.69 -2.24
CA ALA A 481 16.22 9.04 -2.76
C ALA A 481 17.16 9.83 -1.85
N ARG A 482 16.98 9.74 -0.52
CA ARG A 482 17.91 10.38 0.43
C ARG A 482 19.32 9.81 0.31
N LEU A 483 19.46 8.48 0.17
CA LEU A 483 20.74 7.84 -0.03
C LEU A 483 21.41 8.32 -1.33
N ALA A 484 20.68 8.38 -2.44
CA ALA A 484 21.16 8.87 -3.72
C ALA A 484 21.59 10.35 -3.66
N ARG A 485 21.01 11.15 -2.76
CA ARG A 485 21.42 12.54 -2.45
C ARG A 485 22.59 12.63 -1.47
N CYS A 486 23.23 11.51 -1.14
CA CYS A 486 24.28 11.43 -0.12
C CYS A 486 23.81 11.86 1.28
N GLU A 487 22.51 11.74 1.58
CA GLU A 487 21.93 11.95 2.89
C GLU A 487 21.83 10.63 3.67
N GLN A 488 21.53 10.71 4.97
CA GLN A 488 21.24 9.50 5.75
C GLN A 488 19.87 8.94 5.38
N ALA A 489 19.81 7.67 5.01
CA ALA A 489 18.55 6.93 4.74
C ALA A 489 17.91 6.46 6.05
N ASP A 490 17.50 7.41 6.90
CA ASP A 490 17.02 7.15 8.26
C ASP A 490 15.60 7.67 8.51
N PHE A 491 14.86 8.02 7.44
CA PHE A 491 13.49 8.45 7.58
C PHE A 491 12.58 7.27 7.97
N ILE A 492 11.92 7.42 9.09
CA ILE A 492 10.88 6.52 9.59
C ILE A 492 9.69 7.34 10.11
N LEU A 493 8.51 6.78 10.00
CA LEU A 493 7.33 7.24 10.73
C LEU A 493 7.19 6.43 12.02
N ARG A 494 6.90 7.10 13.14
CA ARG A 494 6.70 6.42 14.41
C ARG A 494 5.29 5.83 14.51
N ARG A 495 5.11 4.90 15.44
CA ARG A 495 3.82 4.26 15.74
C ARG A 495 2.73 5.22 16.21
N ASP A 496 3.12 6.35 16.79
CA ASP A 496 2.23 7.44 17.22
C ASP A 496 1.96 8.48 16.13
N GLU A 497 2.67 8.43 15.02
CA GLU A 497 2.52 9.35 13.87
C GLU A 497 1.64 8.78 12.75
N ALA A 498 1.77 7.48 12.46
CA ALA A 498 1.10 6.88 11.31
C ALA A 498 0.86 5.38 11.46
N TYR A 499 -0.17 4.85 10.79
CA TYR A 499 -0.33 3.40 10.54
C TYR A 499 0.82 2.84 9.71
N ILE A 500 1.41 3.65 8.81
CA ILE A 500 2.65 3.30 8.10
C ILE A 500 3.76 3.02 9.11
N GLY A 501 3.89 3.83 10.16
CA GLY A 501 4.86 3.60 11.24
C GLY A 501 4.58 2.32 12.02
N VAL A 502 3.31 2.04 12.33
CA VAL A 502 2.90 0.77 12.96
C VAL A 502 3.25 -0.42 12.07
N LEU A 503 2.99 -0.33 10.76
CA LEU A 503 3.32 -1.37 9.78
C LEU A 503 4.81 -1.67 9.75
N MET A 504 5.64 -0.64 9.56
CA MET A 504 7.09 -0.81 9.42
C MET A 504 7.72 -1.34 10.70
N ASP A 505 7.30 -0.84 11.87
CA ASP A 505 7.78 -1.32 13.16
C ASP A 505 7.35 -2.78 13.44
N ASP A 506 6.09 -3.14 13.14
CA ASP A 506 5.62 -4.53 13.30
C ASP A 506 6.42 -5.51 12.41
N LEU A 507 6.78 -5.13 11.18
CA LEU A 507 7.56 -5.97 10.29
C LEU A 507 8.97 -6.26 10.84
N VAL A 508 9.65 -5.25 11.38
CA VAL A 508 11.03 -5.39 11.87
C VAL A 508 11.14 -5.93 13.28
N THR A 509 10.03 -5.95 14.04
CA THR A 509 10.00 -6.48 15.42
C THR A 509 9.33 -7.85 15.55
N LYS A 510 8.62 -8.29 14.50
CA LYS A 510 7.87 -9.57 14.48
C LYS A 510 8.04 -10.20 13.11
N THR A 511 8.62 -11.39 13.04
CA THR A 511 8.65 -12.13 11.77
C THR A 511 7.29 -12.75 11.48
N PRO A 512 6.60 -12.33 10.41
CA PRO A 512 5.30 -12.89 10.08
C PRO A 512 5.40 -14.39 9.73
N VAL A 513 4.67 -15.23 10.43
CA VAL A 513 4.51 -16.66 10.09
C VAL A 513 3.35 -16.91 9.12
N GLU A 514 2.56 -15.89 8.88
CA GLU A 514 1.46 -15.79 7.91
C GLU A 514 1.50 -14.40 7.26
N PRO A 515 0.95 -14.19 6.05
CA PRO A 515 0.97 -12.87 5.42
C PRO A 515 0.39 -11.78 6.33
N TYR A 516 1.24 -10.78 6.63
CA TYR A 516 0.87 -9.66 7.50
C TYR A 516 -0.22 -8.79 6.86
N ARG A 517 -1.19 -8.38 7.66
CA ARG A 517 -2.21 -7.39 7.31
C ARG A 517 -2.37 -6.35 8.40
N MET A 518 -2.59 -5.10 7.98
CA MET A 518 -2.89 -4.01 8.89
C MET A 518 -4.35 -4.09 9.37
N PHE A 519 -4.53 -3.85 10.67
CA PHE A 519 -5.82 -3.72 11.35
C PHE A 519 -5.78 -2.60 12.38
N THR A 520 -6.93 -1.98 12.64
CA THR A 520 -7.06 -0.92 13.65
C THR A 520 -6.66 -1.38 15.08
N SER A 521 -6.75 -2.68 15.35
CA SER A 521 -6.33 -3.25 16.63
C SER A 521 -4.80 -3.31 16.84
N ARG A 522 -4.01 -3.16 15.76
CA ARG A 522 -2.55 -3.12 15.86
C ARG A 522 -2.02 -1.76 16.29
N ALA A 523 -2.80 -0.70 16.11
CA ALA A 523 -2.44 0.66 16.46
C ALA A 523 -2.94 0.99 17.88
N GLU A 524 -2.00 1.10 18.83
CA GLU A 524 -2.26 1.50 20.22
C GLU A 524 -2.76 2.94 20.28
N HIS A 525 -2.35 3.80 19.35
CA HIS A 525 -2.71 5.22 19.28
C HIS A 525 -3.79 5.52 18.24
N ARG A 526 -4.69 4.56 17.93
CA ARG A 526 -5.70 4.72 16.84
C ARG A 526 -6.64 5.92 17.00
N LEU A 527 -6.81 6.48 18.20
CA LEU A 527 -7.59 7.72 18.41
C LEU A 527 -6.87 8.96 17.84
N LEU A 528 -5.53 8.92 17.77
CA LEU A 528 -4.71 9.93 17.10
C LEU A 528 -4.65 9.68 15.59
N LEU A 529 -4.58 8.40 15.17
CA LEU A 529 -4.30 7.99 13.80
C LEU A 529 -5.58 7.84 12.97
N ARG A 530 -6.46 8.85 12.99
CA ARG A 530 -7.73 8.79 12.26
C ARG A 530 -7.53 9.12 10.77
N ALA A 531 -8.45 8.65 9.94
CA ALA A 531 -8.47 8.96 8.51
C ALA A 531 -8.77 10.45 8.25
N ASP A 532 -9.62 11.08 9.09
CA ASP A 532 -10.06 12.46 8.95
C ASP A 532 -8.99 13.51 9.28
N ASN A 533 -7.98 13.17 10.08
CA ASN A 533 -6.90 14.09 10.49
C ASN A 533 -5.55 13.76 9.87
N THR A 534 -5.53 12.94 8.83
CA THR A 534 -4.26 12.45 8.25
C THR A 534 -3.41 13.56 7.66
N ALA A 535 -4.02 14.49 6.90
CA ALA A 535 -3.32 15.64 6.35
C ALA A 535 -2.70 16.51 7.44
N ASP A 536 -3.44 16.72 8.55
CA ASP A 536 -2.96 17.56 9.66
C ASP A 536 -1.70 16.97 10.34
N ARG A 537 -1.54 15.63 10.30
CA ARG A 537 -0.39 14.92 10.88
C ARG A 537 0.80 14.81 9.93
N LEU A 538 0.55 14.48 8.65
CA LEU A 538 1.58 14.00 7.74
C LEU A 538 1.99 15.00 6.65
N THR A 539 1.11 15.90 6.21
CA THR A 539 1.48 16.92 5.22
C THR A 539 2.65 17.81 5.69
N PRO A 540 2.72 18.24 6.98
CA PRO A 540 3.90 18.96 7.46
C PRO A 540 5.20 18.14 7.47
N ILE A 541 5.09 16.81 7.56
CA ILE A 541 6.26 15.91 7.45
C ILE A 541 6.70 15.82 6.01
N ALA A 542 5.75 15.64 5.08
CA ALA A 542 6.01 15.58 3.65
C ALA A 542 6.65 16.87 3.12
N GLU A 543 6.18 18.04 3.59
CA GLU A 543 6.74 19.35 3.28
C GLU A 543 8.21 19.45 3.74
N ARG A 544 8.51 19.10 5.01
CA ARG A 544 9.88 19.13 5.52
C ARG A 544 10.85 18.20 4.79
N LEU A 545 10.34 17.11 4.18
CA LEU A 545 11.12 16.20 3.36
C LEU A 545 11.32 16.68 1.92
N GLY A 546 10.60 17.72 1.49
CA GLY A 546 10.61 18.21 0.11
C GLY A 546 9.77 17.39 -0.87
N LEU A 547 8.92 16.47 -0.37
CA LEU A 547 8.09 15.59 -1.21
C LEU A 547 7.01 16.33 -2.02
N LEU A 548 6.66 17.54 -1.61
CA LEU A 548 5.54 18.32 -2.17
C LEU A 548 5.99 19.56 -2.95
N GLU A 549 7.29 19.84 -2.98
CA GLU A 549 7.80 21.12 -3.49
C GLU A 549 7.84 21.22 -5.00
N HIS A 550 8.14 20.10 -5.68
CA HIS A 550 8.53 20.11 -7.10
C HIS A 550 7.41 19.70 -8.06
N THR A 551 6.19 19.47 -7.57
CA THR A 551 5.08 19.01 -8.39
C THR A 551 3.85 19.90 -8.22
N ALA A 552 3.07 20.09 -9.29
CA ALA A 552 1.81 20.84 -9.23
C ALA A 552 0.83 20.24 -8.20
N LEU A 553 0.73 18.91 -8.13
CA LEU A 553 -0.10 18.22 -7.14
C LEU A 553 0.39 18.48 -5.71
N GLY A 554 1.71 18.48 -5.49
CA GLY A 554 2.30 18.79 -4.19
C GLY A 554 2.02 20.23 -3.75
N GLN A 555 2.21 21.20 -4.62
CA GLN A 555 1.90 22.62 -4.33
C GLN A 555 0.41 22.79 -4.00
N LEU A 556 -0.48 22.11 -4.72
CA LEU A 556 -1.91 22.15 -4.46
C LEU A 556 -2.25 21.54 -3.09
N ARG A 557 -1.60 20.41 -2.69
CA ARG A 557 -1.76 19.83 -1.35
C ARG A 557 -1.34 20.80 -0.26
N LEU A 558 -0.22 21.49 -0.42
CA LEU A 558 0.25 22.49 0.54
C LEU A 558 -0.75 23.65 0.69
N ALA A 559 -1.29 24.15 -0.42
CA ALA A 559 -2.31 25.19 -0.41
C ALA A 559 -3.60 24.76 0.31
N LEU A 560 -4.11 23.56 0.01
CA LEU A 560 -5.29 22.99 0.67
C LEU A 560 -5.05 22.75 2.17
N HIS A 561 -3.90 22.21 2.53
CA HIS A 561 -3.54 22.01 3.93
C HIS A 561 -3.45 23.35 4.68
N GLY A 562 -2.87 24.40 4.08
CA GLY A 562 -2.84 25.74 4.66
C GLY A 562 -4.24 26.30 4.91
N ALA A 563 -5.14 26.17 3.93
CA ALA A 563 -6.53 26.60 4.06
C ALA A 563 -7.27 25.81 5.17
N ARG A 564 -7.09 24.48 5.21
CA ARG A 564 -7.66 23.61 6.24
C ARG A 564 -7.16 23.98 7.65
N THR A 565 -5.86 24.21 7.80
CA THR A 565 -5.25 24.62 9.08
C THR A 565 -5.84 25.95 9.58
N ALA A 566 -6.04 26.92 8.69
CA ALA A 566 -6.68 28.18 9.04
C ALA A 566 -8.14 27.99 9.49
N GLN A 567 -8.91 27.13 8.81
CA GLN A 567 -10.29 26.80 9.19
C GLN A 567 -10.34 26.10 10.57
N ILE A 568 -9.45 25.15 10.83
CA ILE A 568 -9.35 24.45 12.14
C ILE A 568 -9.05 25.47 13.24
N ALA A 569 -8.10 26.37 13.04
CA ALA A 569 -7.73 27.40 14.03
C ALA A 569 -8.90 28.34 14.33
N ALA A 570 -9.60 28.81 13.31
CA ALA A 570 -10.79 29.65 13.47
C ALA A 570 -11.91 28.92 14.23
N MET A 571 -12.12 27.64 13.95
CA MET A 571 -13.11 26.83 14.62
C MET A 571 -12.75 26.57 16.09
N GLN A 572 -11.49 26.26 16.40
CA GLN A 572 -11.00 26.06 17.77
C GLN A 572 -11.15 27.32 18.61
N ASP A 573 -10.87 28.50 18.04
CA ASP A 573 -11.07 29.79 18.68
C ASP A 573 -12.57 30.03 18.97
N ALA A 574 -13.46 29.76 18.01
CA ALA A 574 -14.91 29.85 18.20
C ALA A 574 -15.42 28.87 19.26
N VAL A 575 -14.95 27.62 19.26
CA VAL A 575 -15.30 26.60 20.29
C VAL A 575 -14.92 27.10 21.69
N SER A 576 -13.78 27.75 21.85
CA SER A 576 -13.32 28.25 23.14
C SER A 576 -14.24 29.34 23.74
N ARG A 577 -14.93 30.09 22.90
CA ARG A 577 -15.81 31.20 23.28
C ARG A 577 -17.29 30.83 23.35
N THR A 578 -17.69 29.71 22.73
CA THR A 578 -19.09 29.30 22.61
C THR A 578 -19.57 28.48 23.81
N ARG A 579 -20.80 28.72 24.24
CA ARG A 579 -21.49 27.93 25.25
C ARG A 579 -22.81 27.38 24.69
N VAL A 580 -23.17 26.18 25.09
CA VAL A 580 -24.45 25.52 24.77
C VAL A 580 -25.08 25.09 26.08
N ASP A 581 -26.32 25.51 26.33
CA ASP A 581 -27.06 25.23 27.57
C ASP A 581 -26.29 25.64 28.84
N GLY A 582 -25.51 26.73 28.78
CA GLY A 582 -24.71 27.21 29.91
C GLY A 582 -23.36 26.51 30.08
N PHE A 583 -23.07 25.43 29.35
CA PHE A 583 -21.78 24.72 29.40
C PHE A 583 -20.84 25.16 28.29
N PRO A 584 -19.51 25.11 28.49
CA PRO A 584 -18.56 25.28 27.39
C PRO A 584 -18.89 24.31 26.24
N LEU A 585 -18.83 24.76 24.98
CA LEU A 585 -19.13 23.91 23.82
C LEU A 585 -18.24 22.66 23.78
N ALA A 586 -16.98 22.78 24.20
CA ALA A 586 -16.06 21.64 24.31
C ALA A 586 -16.56 20.54 25.27
N ASP A 587 -17.28 20.89 26.33
CA ASP A 587 -17.87 19.92 27.27
C ASP A 587 -19.21 19.39 26.75
N ALA A 588 -20.02 20.25 26.11
CA ALA A 588 -21.26 19.82 25.46
C ALA A 588 -21.00 18.80 24.35
N ALA A 589 -19.95 19.00 23.54
CA ALA A 589 -19.58 18.12 22.43
C ALA A 589 -19.16 16.70 22.86
N ARG A 590 -18.88 16.47 24.14
CA ARG A 590 -18.55 15.13 24.70
C ARG A 590 -19.75 14.32 25.11
N ARG A 591 -20.94 14.95 25.21
CA ARG A 591 -22.16 14.26 25.63
C ARG A 591 -22.62 13.27 24.57
N ASP A 592 -23.18 12.17 25.02
CA ASP A 592 -23.79 11.22 24.10
C ASP A 592 -24.95 11.87 23.33
N GLY A 593 -24.98 11.59 22.03
CA GLY A 593 -25.96 12.18 21.12
C GLY A 593 -25.57 13.52 20.49
N PHE A 594 -24.50 14.20 20.96
CA PHE A 594 -24.04 15.42 20.30
C PHE A 594 -23.40 15.08 18.94
N THR A 595 -23.92 15.69 17.88
CA THR A 595 -23.58 15.37 16.49
C THR A 595 -22.74 16.47 15.82
N VAL A 596 -22.24 16.19 14.60
CA VAL A 596 -21.61 17.23 13.75
C VAL A 596 -22.62 18.32 13.38
N ALA A 597 -23.90 17.99 13.21
CA ALA A 597 -24.96 18.96 12.93
C ALA A 597 -25.15 19.93 14.11
N ASP A 598 -25.09 19.43 15.35
CA ASP A 598 -25.18 20.27 16.55
C ASP A 598 -23.95 21.21 16.65
N LEU A 599 -22.76 20.72 16.31
CA LEU A 599 -21.54 21.53 16.26
C LEU A 599 -21.68 22.66 15.22
N LYS A 600 -22.19 22.35 14.03
CA LYS A 600 -22.45 23.34 12.99
C LYS A 600 -23.47 24.39 13.44
N SER A 601 -24.54 23.96 14.08
CA SER A 601 -25.57 24.85 14.61
C SER A 601 -25.00 25.78 15.69
N ALA A 602 -24.19 25.24 16.61
CA ALA A 602 -23.53 26.02 17.66
C ALA A 602 -22.49 27.02 17.10
N LEU A 603 -21.90 26.73 15.95
CA LEU A 603 -20.89 27.53 15.28
C LEU A 603 -21.38 28.12 13.95
N ALA A 604 -22.67 28.49 13.86
CA ALA A 604 -23.30 28.95 12.61
C ALA A 604 -22.59 30.16 11.94
N GLY A 605 -21.78 30.93 12.69
CA GLY A 605 -20.96 32.04 12.16
C GLY A 605 -19.60 31.63 11.61
N VAL A 606 -19.17 30.37 11.75
CA VAL A 606 -17.87 29.89 11.30
C VAL A 606 -18.02 29.23 9.93
N ARG A 607 -17.27 29.73 8.95
CA ARG A 607 -17.20 29.10 7.63
C ARG A 607 -16.08 28.10 7.61
N ALA A 608 -16.40 26.81 7.45
CA ALA A 608 -15.44 25.73 7.29
C ALA A 608 -16.04 24.59 6.45
N ASP A 609 -15.17 23.77 5.90
CA ASP A 609 -15.55 22.59 5.13
C ASP A 609 -16.15 21.51 6.04
N GLU A 610 -17.01 20.65 5.48
CA GLU A 610 -17.66 19.54 6.18
C GLU A 610 -16.65 18.64 6.88
N THR A 611 -15.53 18.36 6.21
CA THR A 611 -14.44 17.52 6.71
C THR A 611 -13.75 18.13 7.93
N VAL A 612 -13.63 19.45 7.97
CA VAL A 612 -13.09 20.18 9.13
C VAL A 612 -14.05 20.09 10.31
N PHE A 613 -15.39 20.24 10.10
CA PHE A 613 -16.36 20.04 11.15
C PHE A 613 -16.32 18.63 11.72
N LYS A 614 -16.24 17.60 10.86
CA LYS A 614 -16.12 16.18 11.28
C LYS A 614 -14.85 15.96 12.10
N SER A 615 -13.73 16.50 11.69
CA SER A 615 -12.43 16.37 12.36
C SER A 615 -12.41 17.05 13.72
N VAL A 616 -12.85 18.32 13.81
CA VAL A 616 -12.92 19.06 15.07
C VAL A 616 -13.92 18.41 16.03
N HIS A 617 -15.08 17.94 15.56
CA HIS A 617 -16.02 17.18 16.38
C HIS A 617 -15.37 15.94 16.98
N ALA A 618 -14.61 15.18 16.20
CA ALA A 618 -13.89 14.00 16.69
C ALA A 618 -12.83 14.37 17.72
N ASP A 619 -12.08 15.45 17.51
CA ASP A 619 -11.08 15.94 18.47
C ASP A 619 -11.71 16.34 19.80
N LEU A 620 -12.84 17.07 19.79
CA LEU A 620 -13.55 17.45 21.00
C LEU A 620 -14.04 16.23 21.76
N ARG A 621 -14.63 15.25 21.05
CA ARG A 621 -15.15 14.01 21.65
C ARG A 621 -14.05 13.17 22.27
N TYR A 622 -12.87 13.06 21.62
CA TYR A 622 -11.76 12.24 22.10
C TYR A 622 -10.76 13.02 22.98
N ALA A 623 -10.93 14.32 23.20
CA ALA A 623 -9.96 15.16 23.89
C ALA A 623 -9.41 14.60 25.23
N PRO A 624 -10.23 14.00 26.15
CA PRO A 624 -9.70 13.43 27.38
C PRO A 624 -8.76 12.25 27.15
N TYR A 625 -9.07 11.41 26.16
CA TYR A 625 -8.26 10.25 25.78
C TYR A 625 -6.98 10.68 25.08
N LEU A 626 -7.07 11.66 24.16
CA LEU A 626 -5.94 12.22 23.44
C LEU A 626 -4.92 12.86 24.40
N LYS A 627 -5.38 13.60 25.42
CA LYS A 627 -4.52 14.17 26.45
C LYS A 627 -3.77 13.08 27.24
N ARG A 628 -4.43 11.97 27.57
CA ARG A 628 -3.82 10.83 28.25
C ARG A 628 -2.78 10.15 27.37
N GLN A 629 -3.11 9.88 26.09
CA GLN A 629 -2.18 9.30 25.11
C GLN A 629 -0.96 10.19 24.88
N ALA A 630 -1.14 11.50 24.71
CA ALA A 630 -0.04 12.43 24.55
C ALA A 630 0.95 12.39 25.74
N SER A 631 0.42 12.26 26.97
CA SER A 631 1.23 12.12 28.17
C SER A 631 2.00 10.79 28.21
N GLU A 632 1.40 9.72 27.71
CA GLU A 632 2.02 8.40 27.61
C GLU A 632 3.10 8.38 26.52
N ILE A 633 2.82 8.91 25.34
CA ILE A 633 3.77 9.07 24.23
C ILE A 633 4.99 9.87 24.72
N LYS A 634 4.77 11.00 25.41
CA LYS A 634 5.87 11.81 25.95
C LYS A 634 6.76 11.04 26.94
N ARG A 635 6.18 10.16 27.77
CA ARG A 635 6.95 9.30 28.69
C ARG A 635 7.77 8.24 27.93
N GLN A 636 7.23 7.70 26.85
CA GLN A 636 7.87 6.65 26.05
C GLN A 636 8.85 7.22 25.02
N ALA A 637 8.70 8.48 24.60
CA ALA A 637 9.47 9.12 23.53
C ALA A 637 11.00 8.99 23.73
N SER A 638 11.48 9.05 24.99
CA SER A 638 12.91 8.88 25.27
C SER A 638 13.45 7.47 24.94
N MET A 639 12.61 6.45 25.02
CA MET A 639 12.98 5.08 24.64
C MET A 639 12.87 4.87 23.14
N GLU A 640 11.83 5.45 22.49
CA GLU A 640 11.59 5.35 21.07
C GLU A 640 12.67 6.03 20.21
N THR A 641 13.20 7.15 20.68
CA THR A 641 14.25 7.90 19.98
C THR A 641 15.66 7.50 20.39
N ARG A 642 15.82 6.81 21.51
CA ARG A 642 17.14 6.40 22.02
C ARG A 642 17.66 5.22 21.22
N ARG A 643 18.70 5.48 20.41
CA ARG A 643 19.35 4.44 19.61
C ARG A 643 20.16 3.49 20.51
N ILE A 644 20.16 2.21 20.14
CA ILE A 644 21.07 1.21 20.67
C ILE A 644 22.40 1.38 19.95
N PRO A 645 23.51 1.59 20.68
CA PRO A 645 24.81 1.78 20.01
C PRO A 645 25.20 0.57 19.16
N GLY A 646 25.67 0.80 17.93
CA GLY A 646 26.01 -0.26 16.97
C GLY A 646 27.18 -1.17 17.40
N TRP A 647 27.97 -0.77 18.41
CA TRP A 647 29.03 -1.59 19.00
C TRP A 647 28.54 -2.65 20.00
N ILE A 648 27.25 -2.64 20.38
CA ILE A 648 26.72 -3.61 21.34
C ILE A 648 26.64 -4.99 20.72
N ASP A 649 27.41 -5.92 21.28
CA ASP A 649 27.22 -7.36 21.06
C ASP A 649 26.18 -7.87 22.05
N PHE A 650 24.98 -8.15 21.55
CA PHE A 650 23.88 -8.69 22.37
C PHE A 650 24.23 -10.05 23.00
N GLY A 651 25.13 -10.83 22.36
CA GLY A 651 25.63 -12.10 22.91
C GLY A 651 26.44 -11.91 24.19
N ALA A 652 27.16 -10.78 24.32
CA ALA A 652 28.05 -10.47 25.42
C ALA A 652 27.35 -9.73 26.60
N VAL A 653 26.07 -9.36 26.48
CA VAL A 653 25.35 -8.68 27.56
C VAL A 653 25.07 -9.66 28.71
N GLU A 654 25.73 -9.46 29.84
CA GLU A 654 25.57 -10.31 31.03
C GLU A 654 24.17 -10.18 31.64
N GLY A 655 23.62 -11.31 32.10
CA GLY A 655 22.33 -11.38 32.78
C GLY A 655 21.11 -11.38 31.89
N LEU A 656 21.24 -11.22 30.55
CA LEU A 656 20.13 -11.41 29.65
C LEU A 656 19.66 -12.87 29.63
N ARG A 657 18.33 -13.05 29.67
CA ARG A 657 17.72 -14.37 29.43
C ARG A 657 18.04 -14.84 28.01
N ASN A 658 18.18 -16.15 27.82
CA ASN A 658 18.51 -16.71 26.50
C ASN A 658 17.49 -16.30 25.42
N GLU A 659 16.19 -16.34 25.73
CA GLU A 659 15.12 -15.93 24.83
C GLU A 659 15.26 -14.44 24.41
N ALA A 660 15.54 -13.56 25.34
CA ALA A 660 15.76 -12.14 25.06
C ALA A 660 17.03 -11.92 24.23
N ARG A 661 18.10 -12.67 24.53
CA ARG A 661 19.37 -12.62 23.79
C ARG A 661 19.18 -13.06 22.34
N GLU A 662 18.51 -14.18 22.12
CA GLU A 662 18.18 -14.69 20.77
C GLU A 662 17.33 -13.71 19.98
N ALA A 663 16.29 -13.13 20.62
CA ALA A 663 15.46 -12.12 19.99
C ALA A 663 16.27 -10.87 19.59
N LEU A 664 17.09 -10.33 20.49
CA LEU A 664 17.92 -9.15 20.21
C LEU A 664 18.95 -9.42 19.10
N MET A 665 19.58 -10.60 19.11
CA MET A 665 20.55 -10.99 18.06
C MET A 665 19.88 -11.17 16.69
N ARG A 666 18.65 -11.73 16.67
CA ARG A 666 17.89 -11.98 15.44
C ARG A 666 17.34 -10.71 14.83
N TYR A 667 16.68 -9.88 15.63
CA TYR A 667 15.96 -8.69 15.14
C TYR A 667 16.83 -7.43 15.08
N ARG A 668 17.95 -7.40 15.77
CA ARG A 668 18.90 -6.27 15.79
C ARG A 668 18.21 -4.90 15.91
N PRO A 669 17.40 -4.68 16.98
CA PRO A 669 16.61 -3.46 17.10
C PRO A 669 17.52 -2.23 17.13
N GLU A 670 17.12 -1.16 16.43
CA GLU A 670 17.89 0.09 16.37
C GLU A 670 17.65 0.98 17.57
N THR A 671 16.49 0.85 18.25
CA THR A 671 16.12 1.65 19.41
C THR A 671 15.73 0.79 20.60
N PHE A 672 15.82 1.38 21.82
CA PHE A 672 15.34 0.70 23.02
C PHE A 672 13.81 0.49 23.01
N GLY A 673 13.06 1.36 22.33
CA GLY A 673 11.63 1.18 22.12
C GLY A 673 11.33 -0.07 21.27
N GLN A 674 12.02 -0.25 20.13
CA GLN A 674 11.92 -1.46 19.32
C GLN A 674 12.31 -2.70 20.12
N ALA A 675 13.42 -2.68 20.86
CA ALA A 675 13.85 -3.78 21.71
C ALA A 675 12.76 -4.19 22.71
N GLY A 676 12.03 -3.21 23.27
CA GLY A 676 10.94 -3.46 24.21
C GLY A 676 9.68 -4.08 23.61
N ARG A 677 9.54 -4.05 22.30
CA ARG A 677 8.41 -4.66 21.57
C ARG A 677 8.71 -6.05 21.01
N LEU A 678 9.98 -6.48 21.10
CA LEU A 678 10.34 -7.83 20.69
C LEU A 678 9.69 -8.88 21.60
N GLU A 679 9.14 -9.92 20.98
CA GLU A 679 8.65 -11.07 21.71
C GLU A 679 9.81 -11.74 22.44
N GLY A 680 9.62 -12.08 23.71
CA GLY A 680 10.68 -12.66 24.54
C GLY A 680 11.52 -11.64 25.34
N VAL A 681 11.44 -10.33 25.05
CA VAL A 681 12.15 -9.28 25.79
C VAL A 681 11.25 -8.69 26.88
N THR A 682 11.73 -8.65 28.12
CA THR A 682 11.02 -8.08 29.28
C THR A 682 11.60 -6.71 29.69
N PRO A 683 10.87 -5.94 30.52
CA PRO A 683 11.41 -4.70 31.08
C PRO A 683 12.73 -4.87 31.83
N SER A 684 12.96 -6.04 32.49
CA SER A 684 14.22 -6.36 33.15
C SER A 684 15.37 -6.50 32.16
N ASP A 685 15.14 -7.18 31.03
CA ASP A 685 16.14 -7.32 29.97
C ASP A 685 16.53 -5.96 29.38
N LEU A 686 15.53 -5.07 29.15
CA LEU A 686 15.77 -3.69 28.69
C LEU A 686 16.61 -2.88 29.70
N THR A 687 16.39 -3.09 30.98
CA THR A 687 17.18 -2.44 32.04
C THR A 687 18.62 -2.89 31.94
N LEU A 688 18.89 -4.19 31.83
CA LEU A 688 20.24 -4.76 31.68
C LEU A 688 20.93 -4.22 30.43
N LEU A 689 20.22 -4.22 29.27
CA LEU A 689 20.73 -3.65 28.04
C LEU A 689 21.08 -2.16 28.18
N THR A 690 20.22 -1.40 28.88
CA THR A 690 20.46 0.02 29.15
C THR A 690 21.71 0.25 30.03
N ILE A 691 21.92 -0.59 31.06
CA ILE A 691 23.10 -0.53 31.94
C ILE A 691 24.35 -0.86 31.12
N HIS A 692 24.32 -1.92 30.30
CA HIS A 692 25.44 -2.31 29.48
C HIS A 692 25.82 -1.20 28.48
N ALA A 693 24.84 -0.59 27.81
CA ALA A 693 25.05 0.54 26.91
C ALA A 693 25.69 1.77 27.59
N ARG A 694 25.43 1.98 28.89
CA ARG A 694 26.01 3.09 29.65
C ARG A 694 27.43 2.78 30.15
N LYS A 695 27.72 1.52 30.51
CA LYS A 695 29.04 1.14 31.07
C LYS A 695 30.13 1.26 30.02
N ALA A 696 29.92 0.74 28.83
CA ALA A 696 30.92 0.75 27.77
C ALA A 696 31.09 2.12 27.06
N GLY A 697 30.12 3.06 27.21
CA GLY A 697 30.30 4.44 26.75
C GLY A 697 31.08 5.34 27.70
N ARG A 698 31.57 4.79 28.83
CA ARG A 698 32.42 5.48 29.82
C ARG A 698 33.87 4.98 29.84
N SER A 699 34.17 3.95 29.08
CA SER A 699 35.51 3.43 28.80
C SER A 699 35.96 3.85 27.40
#